data_33d55b147e3349387d5e6ab2e3cca251
#
_entry.id   33d55b147e3349387d5e6ab2e3cca251
#
_cell.length_a   1.000
_cell.length_b   1.000
_cell.length_c   1.000
_cell.angle_alpha   90.00
_cell.angle_beta   90.00
_cell.angle_gamma   90.00
#
_symmetry.space_group_name_H-M   'P 1'
#
loop_
_entity.id
_entity.type
_entity.pdbx_description
1 polymer ?
#
loop_
_entity_poly.entity_id
_entity_poly.type
_entity_poly.pdbx_seq_one_letter_code
_entity_poly.pdbx_strand_id
1 'polypeptide(L)'
;MSDTLTRLRTSPAAKCILALAAAAVLLAVFALAAPGSKFFFPLVSLWCNLALFACVLLVLRVAGVKFDLFHKAVILGLWAAALVYFFWALGRRSFVYIWDYFNYISKQYSAEAAFLQSPAAGFQYIFGSFAEDYTNFITLFLEFPFCLSDHTGDSFAFCQVFSILPMLLVLLAGLTIKVGQMLQVKHRFWYFLIGFSCCITFPFLRMSAMLGQPDWFGLIFGFSILLLTLDFRFEKLEPVRFCLLFLATAAIILSRRWYLYFVVGYYFAYAVLVLVSSVRTARAGQKKQALVQVRNLVLFGLMSMVAMLILLWPMVRKILGFDYAGRYSYYNFGGIALELAAQTLRIGLLNFILIGLGLWFAAKRRLPALPCLAGAELLISLLLFIRVQNSGSHQMLLFLPGWLLLFLTGAAALAEGIQKHRGLKLFYWVFTLVFAVSVRCSPLTVVAMPGFLVDHFPLKAASEFVRLDKLIYDRKDLPQIKAIANWIDTHCAEGELSYMIPHDMLYCPDHFKNCLLPEMPINDKLAFGFSVPGTHNFPMQFFEAKYILTADPFPQTFVGSGELSHKLNERFLAVRDEYFTQEATFDMGNGTTFTIWRRTVAPTRAEVEYYLSAFKKEDAQYPEMFSEIAESWLAARGL
;
A
#
# COMPACT_ATOMS: atom_id res chain seq x y z
N MET A 1 6.28 -37.21 28.46
CA MET A 1 6.89 -35.85 28.48
C MET A 1 8.33 -35.79 28.00
N SER A 2 9.20 -36.77 28.35
CA SER A 2 10.62 -36.81 27.93
C SER A 2 10.82 -36.95 26.40
N ASP A 3 10.07 -37.83 25.73
CA ASP A 3 10.16 -38.07 24.28
C ASP A 3 9.70 -36.86 23.43
N THR A 4 8.73 -36.09 23.90
CA THR A 4 8.25 -34.89 23.22
C THR A 4 9.26 -33.76 23.30
N LEU A 5 9.93 -33.61 24.44
CA LEU A 5 11.00 -32.65 24.68
C LEU A 5 12.27 -32.99 23.85
N THR A 6 12.57 -34.27 23.70
CA THR A 6 13.71 -34.74 22.91
C THR A 6 13.45 -34.52 21.41
N ARG A 7 12.25 -34.79 20.92
CA ARG A 7 11.83 -34.50 19.52
C ARG A 7 11.79 -33.02 19.23
N LEU A 8 11.41 -32.17 20.18
CA LEU A 8 11.48 -30.71 20.04
C LEU A 8 12.93 -30.24 19.93
N ARG A 9 13.85 -30.75 20.75
CA ARG A 9 15.28 -30.36 20.74
C ARG A 9 16.00 -30.73 19.44
N THR A 10 15.59 -31.78 18.74
CA THR A 10 16.22 -32.25 17.49
C THR A 10 15.59 -31.69 16.21
N SER A 11 14.42 -31.04 16.29
CA SER A 11 13.76 -30.52 15.10
C SER A 11 14.49 -29.28 14.55
N PRO A 12 14.65 -29.15 13.21
CA PRO A 12 15.24 -27.96 12.61
C PRO A 12 14.54 -26.65 13.01
N ALA A 13 13.23 -26.71 13.18
CA ALA A 13 12.42 -25.55 13.62
C ALA A 13 12.79 -25.10 15.04
N ALA A 14 12.97 -26.05 15.99
CA ALA A 14 13.38 -25.69 17.35
C ALA A 14 14.81 -25.12 17.38
N LYS A 15 15.72 -25.63 16.56
CA LYS A 15 17.07 -25.06 16.43
C LYS A 15 17.04 -23.64 15.89
N CYS A 16 16.17 -23.37 14.89
CA CYS A 16 15.98 -22.03 14.34
C CYS A 16 15.41 -21.07 15.39
N ILE A 17 14.38 -21.48 16.15
CA ILE A 17 13.80 -20.65 17.21
C ILE A 17 14.84 -20.36 18.30
N LEU A 18 15.64 -21.35 18.71
CA LEU A 18 16.70 -21.17 19.70
C LEU A 18 17.79 -20.21 19.19
N ALA A 19 18.18 -20.32 17.91
CA ALA A 19 19.16 -19.41 17.31
C ALA A 19 18.63 -17.98 17.26
N LEU A 20 17.37 -17.78 16.88
CA LEU A 20 16.74 -16.45 16.88
C LEU A 20 16.60 -15.88 18.31
N ALA A 21 16.26 -16.71 19.30
CA ALA A 21 16.20 -16.27 20.69
C ALA A 21 17.59 -15.89 21.22
N ALA A 22 18.62 -16.67 20.92
CA ALA A 22 20.01 -16.35 21.29
C ALA A 22 20.48 -15.04 20.63
N ALA A 23 20.16 -14.83 19.34
CA ALA A 23 20.48 -13.60 18.64
C ALA A 23 19.74 -12.39 19.26
N ALA A 24 18.47 -12.54 19.69
CA ALA A 24 17.74 -11.49 20.39
C ALA A 24 18.40 -11.11 21.72
N VAL A 25 18.90 -12.10 22.50
CA VAL A 25 19.66 -11.83 23.73
C VAL A 25 20.96 -11.09 23.43
N LEU A 26 21.70 -11.48 22.39
CA LEU A 26 22.93 -10.78 21.97
C LEU A 26 22.64 -9.34 21.55
N LEU A 27 21.54 -9.10 20.83
CA LEU A 27 21.10 -7.74 20.48
C LEU A 27 20.76 -6.91 21.71
N ALA A 28 20.09 -7.50 22.70
CA ALA A 28 19.79 -6.82 23.96
C ALA A 28 21.06 -6.45 24.74
N VAL A 29 22.03 -7.36 24.80
CA VAL A 29 23.36 -7.08 25.39
C VAL A 29 24.08 -5.97 24.61
N PHE A 30 24.05 -6.02 23.29
CA PHE A 30 24.67 -4.99 22.44
C PHE A 30 24.00 -3.61 22.63
N ALA A 31 22.66 -3.57 22.78
CA ALA A 31 21.92 -2.34 23.09
C ALA A 31 22.37 -1.69 24.40
N LEU A 32 22.70 -2.52 25.42
CA LEU A 32 23.18 -2.04 26.71
C LEU A 32 24.65 -1.61 26.67
N ALA A 33 25.48 -2.33 25.91
CA ALA A 33 26.93 -2.09 25.82
C ALA A 33 27.29 -0.91 24.93
N ALA A 34 26.51 -0.63 23.88
CA ALA A 34 26.80 0.40 22.88
C ALA A 34 25.49 1.16 22.49
N PRO A 35 24.87 1.87 23.44
CA PRO A 35 23.70 2.66 23.13
C PRO A 35 24.03 3.77 22.10
N GLY A 36 23.19 3.94 21.08
CA GLY A 36 23.43 4.91 19.99
C GLY A 36 24.40 4.42 18.90
N SER A 37 24.78 3.14 18.92
CA SER A 37 25.59 2.55 17.83
C SER A 37 24.82 2.54 16.52
N LYS A 38 25.43 3.07 15.45
CA LYS A 38 24.89 3.03 14.07
C LYS A 38 24.64 1.60 13.53
N PHE A 39 25.21 0.58 14.16
CA PHE A 39 25.03 -0.81 13.77
C PHE A 39 23.83 -1.48 14.46
N PHE A 40 23.28 -0.87 15.52
CA PHE A 40 22.21 -1.52 16.28
C PHE A 40 20.93 -1.70 15.45
N PHE A 41 20.44 -0.64 14.82
CA PHE A 41 19.21 -0.70 14.04
C PHE A 41 19.31 -1.62 12.82
N PRO A 42 20.39 -1.59 11.99
CA PRO A 42 20.60 -2.59 10.95
C PRO A 42 20.60 -4.04 11.45
N LEU A 43 21.20 -4.33 12.59
CA LEU A 43 21.19 -5.67 13.18
C LEU A 43 19.81 -6.10 13.66
N VAL A 44 19.04 -5.19 14.27
CA VAL A 44 17.63 -5.42 14.63
C VAL A 44 16.82 -5.72 13.38
N SER A 45 16.99 -4.94 12.31
CA SER A 45 16.31 -5.13 11.03
C SER A 45 16.64 -6.50 10.40
N LEU A 46 17.91 -6.88 10.39
CA LEU A 46 18.33 -8.21 9.90
C LEU A 46 17.66 -9.32 10.72
N TRP A 47 17.66 -9.20 12.04
CA TRP A 47 16.99 -10.16 12.93
C TRP A 47 15.49 -10.25 12.65
N CYS A 48 14.81 -9.10 12.49
CA CYS A 48 13.38 -9.05 12.14
C CYS A 48 13.08 -9.77 10.81
N ASN A 49 13.91 -9.55 9.78
CA ASN A 49 13.78 -10.24 8.49
C ASN A 49 13.96 -11.75 8.61
N LEU A 50 14.98 -12.20 9.33
CA LEU A 50 15.21 -13.62 9.57
C LEU A 50 14.07 -14.27 10.37
N ALA A 51 13.57 -13.58 11.40
CA ALA A 51 12.45 -14.04 12.21
C ALA A 51 11.16 -14.13 11.35
N LEU A 52 10.88 -13.13 10.55
CA LEU A 52 9.72 -13.13 9.64
C LEU A 52 9.84 -14.25 8.60
N PHE A 53 11.02 -14.45 8.01
CA PHE A 53 11.25 -15.54 7.06
C PHE A 53 11.05 -16.92 7.72
N ALA A 54 11.54 -17.10 8.95
CA ALA A 54 11.29 -18.32 9.73
C ALA A 54 9.79 -18.55 10.00
N CYS A 55 9.04 -17.47 10.32
CA CYS A 55 7.58 -17.53 10.44
C CYS A 55 6.90 -17.94 9.13
N VAL A 56 7.34 -17.39 7.99
CA VAL A 56 6.83 -17.78 6.65
C VAL A 56 7.06 -19.28 6.38
N LEU A 57 8.25 -19.79 6.69
CA LEU A 57 8.54 -21.22 6.55
C LEU A 57 7.67 -22.08 7.47
N LEU A 58 7.41 -21.60 8.68
CA LEU A 58 6.52 -22.29 9.64
C LEU A 58 5.06 -22.27 9.14
N VAL A 59 4.58 -21.17 8.57
CA VAL A 59 3.27 -21.09 7.91
C VAL A 59 3.13 -22.14 6.83
N LEU A 60 4.10 -22.26 5.92
CA LEU A 60 4.10 -23.28 4.87
C LEU A 60 4.06 -24.70 5.42
N ARG A 61 4.84 -24.96 6.47
CA ARG A 61 4.87 -26.26 7.14
C ARG A 61 3.51 -26.61 7.78
N VAL A 62 2.90 -25.66 8.49
CA VAL A 62 1.57 -25.82 9.12
C VAL A 62 0.49 -25.98 8.05
N ALA A 63 0.60 -25.27 6.93
CA ALA A 63 -0.29 -25.40 5.77
C ALA A 63 -0.07 -26.71 4.97
N GLY A 64 0.95 -27.51 5.30
CA GLY A 64 1.25 -28.77 4.60
C GLY A 64 1.82 -28.58 3.19
N VAL A 65 2.42 -27.43 2.91
CA VAL A 65 3.06 -27.13 1.62
C VAL A 65 4.51 -27.61 1.62
N LYS A 66 4.92 -28.27 0.55
CA LYS A 66 6.30 -28.75 0.35
C LYS A 66 6.83 -28.25 -0.99
N PHE A 67 8.02 -27.70 -0.98
CA PHE A 67 8.76 -27.32 -2.18
C PHE A 67 9.78 -28.40 -2.55
N ASP A 68 9.80 -28.80 -3.80
CA ASP A 68 10.91 -29.55 -4.39
C ASP A 68 12.03 -28.63 -4.90
N LEU A 69 13.07 -29.18 -5.51
CA LEU A 69 14.20 -28.42 -6.03
C LEU A 69 13.78 -27.46 -7.14
N PHE A 70 12.82 -27.86 -8.00
CA PHE A 70 12.33 -27.00 -9.08
C PHE A 70 11.65 -25.73 -8.54
N HIS A 71 10.74 -25.86 -7.55
CA HIS A 71 10.07 -24.71 -6.95
C HIS A 71 11.08 -23.75 -6.32
N LYS A 72 12.08 -24.28 -5.59
CA LYS A 72 13.14 -23.46 -4.97
C LYS A 72 13.97 -22.72 -6.01
N ALA A 73 14.36 -23.41 -7.10
CA ALA A 73 15.12 -22.82 -8.19
C ALA A 73 14.34 -21.70 -8.90
N VAL A 74 13.04 -21.91 -9.16
CA VAL A 74 12.18 -20.88 -9.76
C VAL A 74 12.05 -19.66 -8.84
N ILE A 75 11.81 -19.85 -7.55
CA ILE A 75 11.69 -18.75 -6.58
C ILE A 75 13.01 -17.95 -6.52
N LEU A 76 14.14 -18.63 -6.35
CA LEU A 76 15.45 -17.99 -6.27
C LEU A 76 15.81 -17.27 -7.57
N GLY A 77 15.59 -17.92 -8.71
CA GLY A 77 15.85 -17.34 -10.04
C GLY A 77 15.00 -16.09 -10.31
N LEU A 78 13.72 -16.11 -9.94
CA LEU A 78 12.84 -14.96 -10.08
C LEU A 78 13.22 -13.81 -9.12
N TRP A 79 13.62 -14.13 -7.89
CA TRP A 79 14.13 -13.09 -6.98
C TRP A 79 15.40 -12.44 -7.53
N ALA A 80 16.38 -13.23 -7.98
CA ALA A 80 17.60 -12.71 -8.60
C ALA A 80 17.29 -11.87 -9.85
N ALA A 81 16.40 -12.35 -10.72
CA ALA A 81 15.97 -11.60 -11.91
C ALA A 81 15.25 -10.30 -11.54
N ALA A 82 14.41 -10.32 -10.49
CA ALA A 82 13.75 -9.13 -9.99
C ALA A 82 14.75 -8.11 -9.43
N LEU A 83 15.75 -8.52 -8.66
CA LEU A 83 16.80 -7.63 -8.17
C LEU A 83 17.50 -6.91 -9.32
N VAL A 84 17.91 -7.65 -10.36
CA VAL A 84 18.55 -7.06 -11.56
C VAL A 84 17.58 -6.10 -12.28
N TYR A 85 16.33 -6.53 -12.48
CA TYR A 85 15.33 -5.70 -13.15
C TYR A 85 15.04 -4.41 -12.39
N PHE A 86 14.79 -4.48 -11.08
CA PHE A 86 14.46 -3.29 -10.28
C PHE A 86 15.65 -2.37 -10.12
N PHE A 87 16.86 -2.91 -9.92
CA PHE A 87 18.08 -2.10 -9.92
C PHE A 87 18.22 -1.29 -11.23
N TRP A 88 18.04 -1.96 -12.37
CA TRP A 88 18.11 -1.31 -13.68
C TRP A 88 16.96 -0.31 -13.90
N ALA A 89 15.72 -0.67 -13.53
CA ALA A 89 14.53 0.15 -13.77
C ALA A 89 14.50 1.40 -12.88
N LEU A 90 14.88 1.27 -11.61
CA LEU A 90 14.93 2.38 -10.66
C LEU A 90 16.04 3.37 -11.04
N GLY A 91 17.24 2.88 -11.39
CA GLY A 91 18.36 3.74 -11.76
C GLY A 91 18.22 4.49 -13.09
N ARG A 92 17.15 4.24 -13.88
CA ARG A 92 16.90 4.90 -15.18
C ARG A 92 15.72 5.85 -15.21
N ARG A 93 14.97 5.93 -14.13
CA ARG A 93 13.79 6.79 -14.06
C ARG A 93 14.13 8.13 -13.42
N SER A 94 13.31 9.12 -13.74
CA SER A 94 13.37 10.47 -13.15
C SER A 94 12.12 10.67 -12.28
N PHE A 95 12.00 9.87 -11.20
CA PHE A 95 10.82 9.91 -10.33
C PHE A 95 11.09 10.74 -9.07
N VAL A 96 10.11 11.53 -8.65
CA VAL A 96 10.14 12.24 -7.38
C VAL A 96 9.07 11.64 -6.46
N TYR A 97 9.47 11.24 -5.28
CA TYR A 97 8.58 10.66 -4.28
C TYR A 97 7.76 11.74 -3.60
N ILE A 98 6.43 11.58 -3.61
CA ILE A 98 5.48 12.55 -3.07
C ILE A 98 4.48 11.86 -2.14
N TRP A 99 3.81 12.60 -1.27
CA TRP A 99 2.72 12.16 -0.39
C TRP A 99 3.03 10.85 0.35
N ASP A 100 2.15 9.85 0.23
CA ASP A 100 2.32 8.55 0.89
C ASP A 100 3.63 7.85 0.52
N TYR A 101 4.11 8.03 -0.73
CA TYR A 101 5.35 7.42 -1.20
C TYR A 101 6.57 7.99 -0.48
N PHE A 102 6.58 9.31 -0.25
CA PHE A 102 7.62 9.97 0.51
C PHE A 102 7.47 9.76 2.03
N ASN A 103 6.24 9.69 2.54
CA ASN A 103 5.98 9.55 3.97
C ASN A 103 6.71 8.35 4.60
N TYR A 104 6.78 7.20 3.91
CA TYR A 104 7.51 6.04 4.42
C TYR A 104 9.02 6.17 4.36
N ILE A 105 9.55 6.90 3.39
CA ILE A 105 10.98 7.24 3.33
C ILE A 105 11.35 8.16 4.50
N SER A 106 10.55 9.20 4.74
CA SER A 106 10.71 10.11 5.88
C SER A 106 10.64 9.38 7.23
N LYS A 107 9.72 8.41 7.35
CA LYS A 107 9.64 7.54 8.55
C LYS A 107 10.89 6.68 8.74
N GLN A 108 11.52 6.22 7.65
CA GLN A 108 12.77 5.48 7.73
C GLN A 108 13.91 6.35 8.26
N TYR A 109 14.07 7.57 7.73
CA TYR A 109 15.06 8.53 8.24
C TYR A 109 14.84 8.87 9.72
N SER A 110 13.59 9.09 10.11
CA SER A 110 13.23 9.38 11.50
C SER A 110 13.49 8.19 12.42
N ALA A 111 13.26 6.95 11.94
CA ALA A 111 13.61 5.75 12.71
C ALA A 111 15.12 5.62 12.91
N GLU A 112 15.92 5.83 11.86
CA GLU A 112 17.39 5.86 11.97
C GLU A 112 17.85 6.86 13.00
N ALA A 113 17.37 8.11 12.90
CA ALA A 113 17.71 9.17 13.85
C ALA A 113 17.33 8.81 15.30
N ALA A 114 16.16 8.21 15.52
CA ALA A 114 15.72 7.78 16.84
C ALA A 114 16.59 6.64 17.41
N PHE A 115 16.94 5.64 16.59
CA PHE A 115 17.83 4.55 17.02
C PHE A 115 19.27 5.00 17.26
N LEU A 116 19.75 6.04 16.56
CA LEU A 116 21.04 6.67 16.81
C LEU A 116 21.06 7.41 18.15
N GLN A 117 19.95 7.96 18.61
CA GLN A 117 19.86 8.52 19.96
C GLN A 117 19.95 7.44 21.04
N SER A 118 19.14 6.41 20.93
CA SER A 118 19.19 5.23 21.79
C SER A 118 18.27 4.12 21.26
N PRO A 119 18.53 2.84 21.59
CA PRO A 119 17.60 1.74 21.33
C PRO A 119 16.19 1.99 21.87
N ALA A 120 16.08 2.59 23.06
CA ALA A 120 14.80 2.90 23.68
C ALA A 120 14.02 3.95 22.87
N ALA A 121 14.65 5.02 22.43
CA ALA A 121 14.04 6.06 21.59
C ALA A 121 13.57 5.46 20.24
N GLY A 122 14.39 4.61 19.61
CA GLY A 122 14.04 3.91 18.38
C GLY A 122 12.80 3.04 18.54
N PHE A 123 12.75 2.18 19.54
CA PHE A 123 11.56 1.35 19.80
C PHE A 123 10.36 2.19 20.21
N GLN A 124 10.52 3.24 20.98
CA GLN A 124 9.43 4.16 21.30
C GLN A 124 8.87 4.84 20.05
N TYR A 125 9.72 5.24 19.11
CA TYR A 125 9.31 5.79 17.82
C TYR A 125 8.48 4.77 17.01
N ILE A 126 8.89 3.49 16.97
CA ILE A 126 8.15 2.45 16.27
C ILE A 126 6.80 2.16 16.95
N PHE A 127 6.82 1.79 18.24
CA PHE A 127 5.62 1.36 18.95
C PHE A 127 4.64 2.51 19.23
N GLY A 128 5.14 3.74 19.44
CA GLY A 128 4.31 4.94 19.57
C GLY A 128 3.45 5.22 18.35
N SER A 129 3.93 4.83 17.17
CA SER A 129 3.19 5.01 15.91
C SER A 129 1.99 4.06 15.74
N PHE A 130 1.81 3.05 16.60
CA PHE A 130 0.70 2.09 16.46
C PHE A 130 -0.68 2.74 16.66
N ALA A 131 -0.75 3.94 17.22
CA ALA A 131 -1.96 4.75 17.27
C ALA A 131 -2.17 5.62 16.03
N GLU A 132 -1.21 5.71 15.11
CA GLU A 132 -1.26 6.55 13.92
C GLU A 132 -1.90 5.85 12.74
N ASP A 133 -2.31 6.64 11.72
CA ASP A 133 -2.85 6.11 10.47
C ASP A 133 -1.82 5.39 9.62
N TYR A 134 -0.56 5.84 9.73
CA TYR A 134 0.61 5.28 9.07
C TYR A 134 1.61 4.84 10.14
N THR A 135 1.69 3.54 10.38
CA THR A 135 2.62 3.02 11.39
C THR A 135 4.06 2.99 10.87
N ASN A 136 5.02 3.04 11.81
CA ASN A 136 6.44 2.91 11.49
C ASN A 136 6.90 1.44 11.47
N PHE A 137 5.97 0.49 11.54
CA PHE A 137 6.28 -0.94 11.72
C PHE A 137 7.19 -1.50 10.62
N ILE A 138 6.98 -1.09 9.35
CA ILE A 138 7.76 -1.58 8.22
C ILE A 138 9.24 -1.18 8.30
N THR A 139 9.58 -0.06 8.93
CA THR A 139 10.98 0.42 9.01
C THR A 139 11.90 -0.58 9.69
N LEU A 140 11.35 -1.42 10.60
CA LEU A 140 12.09 -2.53 11.23
C LEU A 140 12.64 -3.55 10.23
N PHE A 141 12.10 -3.64 9.03
CA PHE A 141 12.46 -4.65 8.03
C PHE A 141 13.31 -4.10 6.89
N LEU A 142 13.41 -2.79 6.75
CA LEU A 142 14.07 -2.16 5.60
C LEU A 142 15.47 -1.64 5.93
N GLU A 143 15.77 -1.40 7.18
CA GLU A 143 17.03 -0.76 7.60
C GLU A 143 18.27 -1.54 7.20
N PHE A 144 18.27 -2.88 7.32
CA PHE A 144 19.47 -3.66 7.01
C PHE A 144 20.01 -3.41 5.59
N PRO A 145 19.18 -3.49 4.51
CA PRO A 145 19.69 -3.12 3.19
C PRO A 145 19.81 -1.59 3.00
N PHE A 146 18.99 -0.78 3.67
CA PHE A 146 18.95 0.67 3.46
C PHE A 146 20.19 1.37 4.00
N CYS A 147 20.74 0.95 5.14
CA CYS A 147 21.98 1.47 5.70
C CYS A 147 23.22 1.24 4.81
N LEU A 148 23.13 0.38 3.79
CA LEU A 148 24.19 0.09 2.82
C LEU A 148 23.99 0.86 1.51
N SER A 149 23.00 1.72 1.42
CA SER A 149 22.61 2.44 0.21
C SER A 149 22.95 3.94 0.28
N ASP A 150 22.64 4.66 -0.78
CA ASP A 150 22.76 6.12 -0.86
C ASP A 150 21.60 6.89 -0.22
N HIS A 151 20.73 6.21 0.52
CA HIS A 151 19.57 6.77 1.23
C HIS A 151 18.57 7.53 0.34
N THR A 152 18.56 7.28 -0.97
CA THR A 152 17.57 7.86 -1.88
C THR A 152 16.22 7.14 -1.81
N GLY A 153 15.18 7.75 -2.39
CA GLY A 153 13.88 7.08 -2.52
C GLY A 153 13.93 5.82 -3.39
N ASP A 154 14.79 5.80 -4.42
CA ASP A 154 14.99 4.63 -5.27
C ASP A 154 15.67 3.49 -4.52
N SER A 155 16.62 3.81 -3.66
CA SER A 155 17.24 2.83 -2.75
C SER A 155 16.24 2.27 -1.74
N PHE A 156 15.36 3.11 -1.20
CA PHE A 156 14.29 2.67 -0.31
C PHE A 156 13.35 1.67 -1.02
N ALA A 157 12.93 1.98 -2.26
CA ALA A 157 12.13 1.06 -3.07
C ALA A 157 12.87 -0.26 -3.36
N PHE A 158 14.19 -0.19 -3.67
CA PHE A 158 15.02 -1.38 -3.89
C PHE A 158 15.15 -2.24 -2.63
N CYS A 159 15.28 -1.62 -1.45
CA CYS A 159 15.34 -2.33 -0.17
C CYS A 159 14.10 -3.17 0.10
N GLN A 160 12.92 -2.71 -0.34
CA GLN A 160 11.70 -3.53 -0.26
C GLN A 160 11.78 -4.75 -1.17
N VAL A 161 12.28 -4.60 -2.39
CA VAL A 161 12.49 -5.73 -3.31
C VAL A 161 13.49 -6.74 -2.73
N PHE A 162 14.54 -6.25 -2.10
CA PHE A 162 15.55 -7.10 -1.48
C PHE A 162 14.99 -7.90 -0.28
N SER A 163 14.32 -7.23 0.66
CA SER A 163 13.90 -7.82 1.94
C SER A 163 12.55 -8.52 1.87
N ILE A 164 11.56 -7.96 1.16
CA ILE A 164 10.16 -8.38 1.23
C ILE A 164 9.81 -9.36 0.10
N LEU A 165 10.30 -9.12 -1.11
CA LEU A 165 9.95 -9.92 -2.28
C LEU A 165 10.25 -11.42 -2.13
N PRO A 166 11.38 -11.89 -1.56
CA PRO A 166 11.63 -13.32 -1.44
C PRO A 166 10.58 -14.03 -0.58
N MET A 167 10.12 -13.39 0.51
CA MET A 167 9.05 -13.93 1.35
C MET A 167 7.72 -13.99 0.60
N LEU A 168 7.43 -12.95 -0.17
CA LEU A 168 6.21 -12.87 -0.98
C LEU A 168 6.19 -13.94 -2.08
N LEU A 169 7.31 -14.15 -2.79
CA LEU A 169 7.44 -15.21 -3.81
C LEU A 169 7.26 -16.61 -3.21
N VAL A 170 7.83 -16.84 -2.03
CA VAL A 170 7.68 -18.11 -1.29
C VAL A 170 6.20 -18.35 -0.93
N LEU A 171 5.50 -17.33 -0.44
CA LEU A 171 4.07 -17.45 -0.09
C LEU A 171 3.17 -17.61 -1.30
N LEU A 172 3.41 -16.87 -2.38
CA LEU A 172 2.68 -17.01 -3.64
C LEU A 172 2.85 -18.39 -4.27
N ALA A 173 4.08 -18.91 -4.28
CA ALA A 173 4.35 -20.28 -4.72
C ALA A 173 3.63 -21.31 -3.82
N GLY A 174 3.68 -21.08 -2.50
CA GLY A 174 2.97 -21.90 -1.53
C GLY A 174 1.46 -21.90 -1.74
N LEU A 175 0.89 -20.71 -1.97
CA LEU A 175 -0.54 -20.54 -2.24
C LEU A 175 -0.94 -21.24 -3.54
N THR A 176 -0.13 -21.09 -4.61
CA THR A 176 -0.35 -21.79 -5.87
C THR A 176 -0.40 -23.30 -5.66
N ILE A 177 0.58 -23.88 -4.97
CA ILE A 177 0.61 -25.32 -4.67
C ILE A 177 -0.62 -25.75 -3.86
N LYS A 178 -0.96 -24.98 -2.81
CA LYS A 178 -2.07 -25.27 -1.91
C LYS A 178 -3.42 -25.28 -2.63
N VAL A 179 -3.68 -24.26 -3.43
CA VAL A 179 -4.91 -24.19 -4.25
C VAL A 179 -4.97 -25.34 -5.27
N GLY A 180 -3.83 -25.68 -5.90
CA GLY A 180 -3.76 -26.84 -6.80
C GLY A 180 -4.08 -28.17 -6.11
N GLN A 181 -3.65 -28.35 -4.86
CA GLN A 181 -3.99 -29.50 -4.04
C GLN A 181 -5.50 -29.56 -3.75
N MET A 182 -6.09 -28.43 -3.34
CA MET A 182 -7.53 -28.34 -3.04
C MET A 182 -8.41 -28.58 -4.26
N LEU A 183 -7.99 -28.08 -5.42
CA LEU A 183 -8.68 -28.28 -6.70
C LEU A 183 -8.37 -29.64 -7.32
N GLN A 184 -7.54 -30.46 -6.70
CA GLN A 184 -7.14 -31.80 -7.14
C GLN A 184 -6.60 -31.79 -8.57
N VAL A 185 -5.74 -30.78 -8.88
CA VAL A 185 -5.16 -30.63 -10.22
C VAL A 185 -4.18 -31.76 -10.49
N LYS A 186 -4.40 -32.49 -11.62
CA LYS A 186 -3.55 -33.64 -12.00
C LYS A 186 -2.20 -33.20 -12.53
N HIS A 187 -2.18 -32.13 -13.31
CA HIS A 187 -0.99 -31.65 -14.01
C HIS A 187 -0.28 -30.54 -13.22
N ARG A 188 0.27 -30.88 -12.05
CA ARG A 188 0.83 -29.94 -11.05
C ARG A 188 1.92 -29.04 -11.62
N PHE A 189 2.79 -29.54 -12.49
CA PHE A 189 3.86 -28.76 -13.12
C PHE A 189 3.30 -27.59 -13.95
N TRP A 190 2.40 -27.89 -14.89
CA TRP A 190 1.78 -26.87 -15.75
C TRP A 190 0.94 -25.89 -14.96
N TYR A 191 0.18 -26.43 -14.02
CA TYR A 191 -0.61 -25.61 -13.11
C TYR A 191 0.26 -24.63 -12.33
N PHE A 192 1.39 -25.10 -11.77
CA PHE A 192 2.30 -24.24 -11.04
C PHE A 192 2.84 -23.13 -11.94
N LEU A 193 3.35 -23.45 -13.11
CA LEU A 193 3.88 -22.45 -14.04
C LEU A 193 2.82 -21.40 -14.42
N ILE A 194 1.62 -21.81 -14.81
CA ILE A 194 0.55 -20.90 -15.23
C ILE A 194 0.07 -20.07 -14.01
N GLY A 195 -0.29 -20.74 -12.93
CA GLY A 195 -0.85 -20.09 -11.74
C GLY A 195 0.13 -19.13 -11.08
N PHE A 196 1.38 -19.56 -10.89
CA PHE A 196 2.39 -18.72 -10.30
C PHE A 196 2.74 -17.51 -11.20
N SER A 197 2.83 -17.71 -12.52
CA SER A 197 3.00 -16.61 -13.47
C SER A 197 1.86 -15.60 -13.39
N CYS A 198 0.60 -16.04 -13.32
CA CYS A 198 -0.55 -15.16 -13.15
C CYS A 198 -0.47 -14.34 -11.86
N CYS A 199 0.05 -14.94 -10.77
CA CYS A 199 0.21 -14.23 -9.50
C CYS A 199 1.30 -13.15 -9.56
N ILE A 200 2.49 -13.50 -10.05
CA ILE A 200 3.65 -12.58 -10.02
C ILE A 200 3.58 -11.46 -11.07
N THR A 201 2.81 -11.67 -12.14
CA THR A 201 2.65 -10.66 -13.20
C THR A 201 1.54 -9.66 -12.92
N PHE A 202 0.87 -9.73 -11.76
CA PHE A 202 -0.16 -8.77 -11.38
C PHE A 202 0.42 -7.34 -11.34
N PRO A 203 -0.13 -6.38 -12.13
CA PRO A 203 0.52 -5.09 -12.38
C PRO A 203 0.81 -4.29 -11.12
N PHE A 204 -0.11 -4.33 -10.15
CA PHE A 204 -0.03 -3.53 -8.94
C PHE A 204 1.04 -4.03 -7.96
N LEU A 205 1.48 -5.29 -8.08
CA LEU A 205 2.66 -5.77 -7.36
C LEU A 205 3.92 -5.03 -7.81
N ARG A 206 4.13 -4.92 -9.12
CA ARG A 206 5.27 -4.18 -9.68
C ARG A 206 5.19 -2.70 -9.36
N MET A 207 3.99 -2.11 -9.51
CA MET A 207 3.78 -0.69 -9.22
C MET A 207 4.13 -0.35 -7.78
N SER A 208 3.64 -1.14 -6.82
CA SER A 208 3.94 -0.94 -5.39
C SER A 208 5.43 -0.99 -5.10
N ALA A 209 6.17 -1.94 -5.72
CA ALA A 209 7.62 -2.02 -5.60
C ALA A 209 8.34 -0.79 -6.18
N MET A 210 7.93 -0.38 -7.40
CA MET A 210 8.51 0.80 -8.04
C MET A 210 8.29 2.07 -7.22
N LEU A 211 7.22 2.16 -6.44
CA LEU A 211 6.87 3.33 -5.64
C LEU A 211 7.38 3.28 -4.20
N GLY A 212 8.00 2.18 -3.80
CA GLY A 212 8.44 2.00 -2.41
C GLY A 212 7.27 1.93 -1.42
N GLN A 213 6.09 1.44 -1.85
CA GLN A 213 4.93 1.33 -0.99
C GLN A 213 5.00 0.10 -0.09
N PRO A 214 4.65 0.23 1.20
CA PRO A 214 4.70 -0.88 2.16
C PRO A 214 3.58 -1.91 2.00
N ASP A 215 2.73 -1.75 1.00
CA ASP A 215 1.57 -2.61 0.76
C ASP A 215 1.96 -4.07 0.51
N TRP A 216 3.12 -4.29 -0.10
CA TRP A 216 3.71 -5.63 -0.23
C TRP A 216 3.92 -6.33 1.10
N PHE A 217 4.36 -5.58 2.09
CA PHE A 217 4.61 -6.11 3.42
C PHE A 217 3.33 -6.67 4.04
N GLY A 218 2.20 -5.96 3.88
CA GLY A 218 0.90 -6.45 4.31
C GLY A 218 0.47 -7.75 3.63
N LEU A 219 0.81 -7.94 2.35
CA LEU A 219 0.48 -9.17 1.61
C LEU A 219 1.16 -10.42 2.16
N ILE A 220 2.36 -10.31 2.78
CA ILE A 220 3.01 -11.45 3.47
C ILE A 220 2.04 -12.05 4.48
N PHE A 221 1.41 -11.21 5.28
CA PHE A 221 0.48 -11.64 6.32
C PHE A 221 -0.87 -12.08 5.74
N GLY A 222 -1.38 -11.37 4.71
CA GLY A 222 -2.60 -11.77 4.01
C GLY A 222 -2.50 -13.17 3.39
N PHE A 223 -1.41 -13.47 2.68
CA PHE A 223 -1.19 -14.82 2.12
C PHE A 223 -0.90 -15.87 3.19
N SER A 224 -0.29 -15.48 4.30
CA SER A 224 -0.14 -16.37 5.46
C SER A 224 -1.49 -16.76 6.06
N ILE A 225 -2.42 -15.81 6.20
CA ILE A 225 -3.79 -16.08 6.64
C ILE A 225 -4.48 -17.05 5.68
N LEU A 226 -4.40 -16.82 4.35
CA LEU A 226 -4.97 -17.73 3.36
C LEU A 226 -4.40 -19.15 3.51
N LEU A 227 -3.07 -19.29 3.52
CA LEU A 227 -2.41 -20.59 3.62
C LEU A 227 -2.81 -21.38 4.88
N LEU A 228 -2.97 -20.67 6.01
CA LEU A 228 -3.34 -21.29 7.28
C LEU A 228 -4.82 -21.69 7.36
N THR A 229 -5.70 -21.14 6.53
CA THR A 229 -7.16 -21.30 6.65
C THR A 229 -7.81 -22.08 5.51
N LEU A 230 -7.24 -22.06 4.29
CA LEU A 230 -7.91 -22.56 3.08
C LEU A 230 -8.47 -23.98 3.22
N ASP A 231 -7.74 -24.91 3.82
CA ASP A 231 -8.16 -26.31 4.06
C ASP A 231 -8.49 -26.62 5.52
N PHE A 232 -8.38 -25.66 6.41
CA PHE A 232 -8.64 -25.84 7.83
C PHE A 232 -10.11 -25.54 8.15
N ARG A 233 -10.76 -26.38 8.98
CA ARG A 233 -12.19 -26.21 9.35
C ARG A 233 -12.41 -26.26 10.85
N PHE A 234 -11.39 -25.94 11.64
CA PHE A 234 -11.43 -25.96 13.11
C PHE A 234 -11.80 -27.31 13.73
N GLU A 235 -11.51 -28.40 13.04
CA GLU A 235 -11.81 -29.77 13.47
C GLU A 235 -11.05 -30.15 14.75
N LYS A 236 -9.94 -29.50 15.01
CA LYS A 236 -9.08 -29.67 16.17
C LYS A 236 -8.47 -28.34 16.62
N LEU A 237 -8.04 -28.27 17.87
CA LEU A 237 -7.23 -27.15 18.35
C LEU A 237 -5.79 -27.33 17.88
N GLU A 238 -5.30 -26.35 17.13
CA GLU A 238 -3.90 -26.26 16.66
C GLU A 238 -3.25 -24.97 17.20
N PRO A 239 -2.65 -24.98 18.41
CA PRO A 239 -2.16 -23.76 19.05
C PRO A 239 -1.17 -22.98 18.20
N VAL A 240 -0.26 -23.67 17.49
CA VAL A 240 0.72 -23.02 16.59
C VAL A 240 0.01 -22.31 15.45
N ARG A 241 -0.98 -22.94 14.82
CA ARG A 241 -1.79 -22.31 13.76
C ARG A 241 -2.54 -21.10 14.26
N PHE A 242 -3.15 -21.19 15.45
CA PHE A 242 -3.88 -20.08 16.07
C PHE A 242 -2.96 -18.91 16.39
N CYS A 243 -1.78 -19.18 16.94
CA CYS A 243 -0.78 -18.16 17.21
C CYS A 243 -0.32 -17.47 15.91
N LEU A 244 -0.01 -18.23 14.86
CA LEU A 244 0.39 -17.69 13.57
C LEU A 244 -0.73 -16.86 12.90
N LEU A 245 -1.99 -17.32 12.98
CA LEU A 245 -3.14 -16.55 12.47
C LEU A 245 -3.31 -15.25 13.23
N PHE A 246 -3.21 -15.29 14.55
CA PHE A 246 -3.28 -14.09 15.38
C PHE A 246 -2.16 -13.09 15.03
N LEU A 247 -0.90 -13.55 14.99
CA LEU A 247 0.25 -12.71 14.65
C LEU A 247 0.13 -12.12 13.23
N ALA A 248 -0.28 -12.93 12.26
CA ALA A 248 -0.50 -12.46 10.90
C ALA A 248 -1.63 -11.41 10.82
N THR A 249 -2.70 -11.60 11.60
CA THR A 249 -3.82 -10.64 11.65
C THR A 249 -3.41 -9.32 12.30
N ALA A 250 -2.64 -9.35 13.38
CA ALA A 250 -2.10 -8.15 14.01
C ALA A 250 -1.13 -7.41 13.06
N ALA A 251 -0.20 -8.15 12.46
CA ALA A 251 0.83 -7.58 11.60
C ALA A 251 0.28 -6.98 10.30
N ILE A 252 -0.76 -7.57 9.70
CA ILE A 252 -1.37 -7.01 8.47
C ILE A 252 -2.04 -5.67 8.76
N ILE A 253 -2.70 -5.52 9.90
CA ILE A 253 -3.34 -4.26 10.32
C ILE A 253 -2.27 -3.20 10.63
N LEU A 254 -1.16 -3.59 11.29
CA LEU A 254 -0.03 -2.73 11.57
C LEU A 254 0.73 -2.32 10.30
N SER A 255 0.71 -3.14 9.26
CA SER A 255 1.36 -2.81 7.98
C SER A 255 0.66 -1.65 7.28
N ARG A 256 -0.65 -1.72 7.16
CA ARG A 256 -1.53 -0.69 6.60
C ARG A 256 -2.93 -0.86 7.16
N ARG A 257 -3.45 0.17 7.81
CA ARG A 257 -4.78 0.15 8.44
C ARG A 257 -5.90 -0.35 7.53
N TRP A 258 -5.90 0.05 6.27
CA TRP A 258 -6.98 -0.33 5.35
C TRP A 258 -7.01 -1.82 4.99
N TYR A 259 -5.96 -2.62 5.30
CA TYR A 259 -6.06 -4.08 5.26
C TYR A 259 -7.10 -4.64 6.27
N LEU A 260 -7.59 -3.83 7.21
CA LEU A 260 -8.69 -4.24 8.08
C LEU A 260 -9.94 -4.65 7.27
N TYR A 261 -10.20 -4.01 6.12
CA TYR A 261 -11.32 -4.39 5.25
C TYR A 261 -11.17 -5.82 4.72
N PHE A 262 -9.97 -6.21 4.29
CA PHE A 262 -9.66 -7.59 3.93
C PHE A 262 -9.82 -8.54 5.12
N VAL A 263 -9.30 -8.19 6.28
CA VAL A 263 -9.39 -9.02 7.50
C VAL A 263 -10.84 -9.30 7.85
N VAL A 264 -11.69 -8.27 7.90
CA VAL A 264 -13.11 -8.40 8.19
C VAL A 264 -13.83 -9.19 7.09
N GLY A 265 -13.63 -8.83 5.83
CA GLY A 265 -14.27 -9.50 4.68
C GLY A 265 -13.90 -10.98 4.61
N TYR A 266 -12.62 -11.28 4.75
CA TYR A 266 -12.12 -12.64 4.68
C TYR A 266 -12.59 -13.51 5.85
N TYR A 267 -12.41 -13.05 7.10
CA TYR A 267 -12.82 -13.86 8.25
C TYR A 267 -14.33 -14.03 8.34
N PHE A 268 -15.12 -13.06 7.90
CA PHE A 268 -16.57 -13.25 7.80
C PHE A 268 -16.92 -14.34 6.78
N ALA A 269 -16.40 -14.24 5.55
CA ALA A 269 -16.63 -15.24 4.51
C ALA A 269 -16.12 -16.64 4.93
N TYR A 270 -14.97 -16.68 5.59
CA TYR A 270 -14.38 -17.91 6.10
C TYR A 270 -15.21 -18.52 7.25
N ALA A 271 -15.70 -17.71 8.18
CA ALA A 271 -16.59 -18.18 9.24
C ALA A 271 -17.87 -18.82 8.69
N VAL A 272 -18.48 -18.17 7.68
CA VAL A 272 -19.63 -18.74 6.97
C VAL A 272 -19.28 -20.10 6.34
N LEU A 273 -18.12 -20.20 5.71
CA LEU A 273 -17.63 -21.45 5.11
C LEU A 273 -17.47 -22.57 6.18
N VAL A 274 -16.91 -22.25 7.33
CA VAL A 274 -16.76 -23.19 8.46
C VAL A 274 -18.13 -23.62 8.99
N LEU A 275 -19.07 -22.69 9.17
CA LEU A 275 -20.43 -23.00 9.63
C LEU A 275 -21.16 -23.92 8.63
N VAL A 276 -21.06 -23.64 7.32
CA VAL A 276 -21.62 -24.52 6.28
C VAL A 276 -20.98 -25.92 6.35
N SER A 277 -19.67 -25.99 6.55
CA SER A 277 -18.95 -27.26 6.76
C SER A 277 -19.48 -28.00 8.00
N SER A 278 -19.66 -27.29 9.12
CA SER A 278 -20.19 -27.87 10.38
C SER A 278 -21.60 -28.43 10.20
N VAL A 279 -22.48 -27.71 9.51
CA VAL A 279 -23.82 -28.18 9.18
C VAL A 279 -23.78 -29.46 8.35
N ARG A 280 -22.90 -29.52 7.34
CA ARG A 280 -22.71 -30.75 6.52
C ARG A 280 -22.20 -31.91 7.36
N THR A 281 -21.22 -31.67 8.25
CA THR A 281 -20.68 -32.66 9.20
C THR A 281 -21.79 -33.18 10.14
N ALA A 282 -22.63 -32.29 10.66
CA ALA A 282 -23.77 -32.67 11.51
C ALA A 282 -24.81 -33.52 10.76
N ARG A 283 -25.13 -33.15 9.51
CA ARG A 283 -26.05 -33.91 8.64
C ARG A 283 -25.50 -35.30 8.27
N ALA A 284 -24.17 -35.44 8.19
CA ALA A 284 -23.51 -36.73 8.03
C ALA A 284 -23.46 -37.58 9.32
N GLY A 285 -24.19 -37.20 10.37
CA GLY A 285 -24.26 -37.91 11.64
C GLY A 285 -23.16 -37.58 12.68
N GLN A 286 -22.18 -36.75 12.32
CA GLN A 286 -21.02 -36.40 13.16
C GLN A 286 -21.29 -35.13 14.00
N LYS A 287 -22.38 -35.11 14.77
CA LYS A 287 -22.82 -33.93 15.54
C LYS A 287 -21.76 -33.40 16.54
N LYS A 288 -21.02 -34.32 17.23
CA LYS A 288 -19.95 -33.94 18.14
C LYS A 288 -18.82 -33.18 17.46
N GLN A 289 -18.42 -33.65 16.27
CA GLN A 289 -17.35 -32.98 15.48
C GLN A 289 -17.81 -31.61 14.96
N ALA A 290 -19.05 -31.51 14.49
CA ALA A 290 -19.63 -30.22 14.09
C ALA A 290 -19.62 -29.21 15.25
N LEU A 291 -19.98 -29.62 16.46
CA LEU A 291 -19.93 -28.78 17.65
C LEU A 291 -18.48 -28.33 17.97
N VAL A 292 -17.49 -29.23 17.83
CA VAL A 292 -16.07 -28.91 18.00
C VAL A 292 -15.62 -27.84 17.00
N GLN A 293 -16.01 -27.94 15.73
CA GLN A 293 -15.69 -26.93 14.71
C GLN A 293 -16.22 -25.55 15.10
N VAL A 294 -17.49 -25.45 15.48
CA VAL A 294 -18.11 -24.18 15.90
C VAL A 294 -17.45 -23.63 17.17
N ARG A 295 -17.26 -24.49 18.19
CA ARG A 295 -16.60 -24.09 19.44
C ARG A 295 -15.22 -23.51 19.19
N ASN A 296 -14.40 -24.21 18.39
CA ASN A 296 -13.02 -23.79 18.13
C ASN A 296 -12.97 -22.50 17.29
N LEU A 297 -13.90 -22.31 16.34
CA LEU A 297 -14.05 -21.06 15.60
C LEU A 297 -14.39 -19.90 16.55
N VAL A 298 -15.37 -20.09 17.43
CA VAL A 298 -15.78 -19.07 18.41
C VAL A 298 -14.64 -18.75 19.38
N LEU A 299 -13.96 -19.77 19.89
CA LEU A 299 -12.80 -19.59 20.79
C LEU A 299 -11.69 -18.80 20.09
N PHE A 300 -11.35 -19.13 18.83
CA PHE A 300 -10.36 -18.39 18.06
C PHE A 300 -10.79 -16.93 17.87
N GLY A 301 -12.04 -16.68 17.48
CA GLY A 301 -12.57 -15.33 17.29
C GLY A 301 -12.52 -14.49 18.56
N LEU A 302 -13.00 -15.04 19.69
CA LEU A 302 -13.00 -14.35 20.99
C LEU A 302 -11.58 -14.08 21.49
N MET A 303 -10.69 -15.08 21.43
CA MET A 303 -9.29 -14.90 21.85
C MET A 303 -8.57 -13.87 21.00
N SER A 304 -8.78 -13.89 19.67
CA SER A 304 -8.19 -12.91 18.76
C SER A 304 -8.72 -11.50 19.02
N MET A 305 -10.04 -11.36 19.24
CA MET A 305 -10.65 -10.07 19.57
C MET A 305 -10.10 -9.50 20.87
N VAL A 306 -10.06 -10.30 21.95
CA VAL A 306 -9.54 -9.85 23.25
C VAL A 306 -8.07 -9.47 23.15
N ALA A 307 -7.25 -10.27 22.46
CA ALA A 307 -5.84 -9.99 22.30
C ALA A 307 -5.61 -8.72 21.45
N MET A 308 -6.41 -8.48 20.39
CA MET A 308 -6.36 -7.25 19.59
C MET A 308 -6.77 -6.02 20.42
N LEU A 309 -7.81 -6.14 21.24
CA LEU A 309 -8.23 -5.06 22.13
C LEU A 309 -7.15 -4.71 23.16
N ILE A 310 -6.39 -5.69 23.65
CA ILE A 310 -5.31 -5.45 24.61
C ILE A 310 -4.08 -4.85 23.92
N LEU A 311 -3.63 -5.46 22.82
CA LEU A 311 -2.36 -5.10 22.18
C LEU A 311 -2.45 -3.87 21.27
N LEU A 312 -3.60 -3.67 20.60
CA LEU A 312 -3.80 -2.61 19.62
C LEU A 312 -4.89 -1.62 20.05
N TRP A 313 -5.17 -1.50 21.34
CA TRP A 313 -6.21 -0.61 21.87
C TRP A 313 -6.10 0.84 21.36
N PRO A 314 -4.92 1.48 21.32
CA PRO A 314 -4.81 2.84 20.80
C PRO A 314 -5.29 2.96 19.35
N MET A 315 -4.93 2.00 18.49
CA MET A 315 -5.38 1.94 17.09
C MET A 315 -6.89 1.67 17.00
N VAL A 316 -7.39 0.70 17.77
CA VAL A 316 -8.83 0.35 17.79
C VAL A 316 -9.65 1.56 18.22
N ARG A 317 -9.25 2.26 19.29
CA ARG A 317 -9.91 3.47 19.77
C ARG A 317 -9.96 4.56 18.67
N LYS A 318 -8.85 4.75 17.96
CA LYS A 318 -8.78 5.73 16.86
C LYS A 318 -9.71 5.34 15.72
N ILE A 319 -9.71 4.06 15.29
CA ILE A 319 -10.57 3.58 14.20
C ILE A 319 -12.05 3.75 14.54
N LEU A 320 -12.44 3.53 15.79
CA LEU A 320 -13.83 3.65 16.24
C LEU A 320 -14.27 5.10 16.46
N GLY A 321 -13.34 5.99 16.80
CA GLY A 321 -13.63 7.38 17.14
C GLY A 321 -13.41 8.40 16.02
N PHE A 322 -12.86 7.97 14.87
CA PHE A 322 -12.52 8.89 13.78
C PHE A 322 -13.47 8.71 12.60
N ASP A 323 -14.04 9.80 12.09
CA ASP A 323 -14.90 9.79 10.89
C ASP A 323 -14.04 9.72 9.61
N TYR A 324 -13.69 8.50 9.23
CA TYR A 324 -12.95 8.26 7.99
C TYR A 324 -13.79 8.56 6.73
N ALA A 325 -15.10 8.38 6.78
CA ALA A 325 -15.96 8.64 5.63
C ALA A 325 -16.01 10.14 5.32
N GLY A 326 -16.16 10.98 6.34
CA GLY A 326 -16.06 12.43 6.20
C GLY A 326 -14.67 12.85 5.71
N ARG A 327 -13.60 12.32 6.32
CA ARG A 327 -12.20 12.67 5.98
C ARG A 327 -11.83 12.36 4.53
N TYR A 328 -12.31 11.24 3.98
CA TYR A 328 -11.99 10.77 2.64
C TYR A 328 -13.14 10.97 1.63
N SER A 329 -14.14 11.79 1.96
CA SER A 329 -15.31 12.04 1.11
C SER A 329 -14.95 12.53 -0.29
N TYR A 330 -13.88 13.31 -0.46
CA TYR A 330 -13.38 13.77 -1.77
C TYR A 330 -12.89 12.67 -2.69
N TYR A 331 -12.51 11.52 -2.13
CA TYR A 331 -12.10 10.36 -2.92
C TYR A 331 -13.26 9.40 -3.20
N ASN A 332 -14.49 9.79 -2.85
CA ASN A 332 -15.71 9.04 -3.16
C ASN A 332 -16.35 9.61 -4.42
N PHE A 333 -15.96 9.09 -5.58
CA PHE A 333 -16.40 9.58 -6.89
C PHE A 333 -17.70 8.97 -7.39
N GLY A 334 -18.28 7.99 -6.67
CA GLY A 334 -19.51 7.33 -7.04
C GLY A 334 -19.58 5.89 -6.56
N GLY A 335 -20.75 5.37 -6.30
CA GLY A 335 -21.01 4.10 -5.64
C GLY A 335 -20.40 2.85 -6.27
N ILE A 336 -20.98 1.70 -5.90
CA ILE A 336 -20.48 0.35 -6.28
C ILE A 336 -20.31 0.17 -7.79
N ALA A 337 -21.14 0.79 -8.63
CA ALA A 337 -21.06 0.65 -10.08
C ALA A 337 -19.74 1.22 -10.64
N LEU A 338 -19.34 2.42 -10.18
CA LEU A 338 -18.09 3.04 -10.57
C LEU A 338 -16.89 2.22 -10.07
N GLU A 339 -16.94 1.75 -8.82
CA GLU A 339 -15.88 0.94 -8.24
C GLU A 339 -15.69 -0.38 -9.01
N LEU A 340 -16.77 -1.10 -9.33
CA LEU A 340 -16.70 -2.33 -10.13
C LEU A 340 -16.16 -2.05 -11.54
N ALA A 341 -16.53 -0.94 -12.14
CA ALA A 341 -15.98 -0.52 -13.43
C ALA A 341 -14.48 -0.21 -13.33
N ALA A 342 -14.04 0.53 -12.31
CA ALA A 342 -12.63 0.82 -12.06
C ALA A 342 -11.81 -0.47 -11.79
N GLN A 343 -12.34 -1.37 -10.98
CA GLN A 343 -11.75 -2.70 -10.77
C GLN A 343 -11.63 -3.47 -12.08
N THR A 344 -12.67 -3.46 -12.92
CA THR A 344 -12.68 -4.13 -14.22
C THR A 344 -11.59 -3.59 -15.14
N LEU A 345 -11.45 -2.26 -15.22
CA LEU A 345 -10.42 -1.60 -16.02
C LEU A 345 -9.00 -1.93 -15.53
N ARG A 346 -8.80 -1.93 -14.22
CA ARG A 346 -7.50 -2.23 -13.59
C ARG A 346 -7.10 -3.68 -13.71
N ILE A 347 -8.05 -4.61 -13.58
CA ILE A 347 -7.81 -6.05 -13.71
C ILE A 347 -7.67 -6.47 -15.16
N GLY A 348 -8.46 -5.88 -16.06
CA GLY A 348 -8.46 -6.18 -17.48
C GLY A 348 -9.35 -7.36 -17.89
N LEU A 349 -9.89 -7.28 -19.09
CA LEU A 349 -10.89 -8.22 -19.62
C LEU A 349 -10.40 -9.68 -19.66
N LEU A 350 -9.13 -9.91 -20.02
CA LEU A 350 -8.56 -11.26 -20.08
C LEU A 350 -8.56 -11.97 -18.73
N ASN A 351 -8.42 -11.23 -17.64
CA ASN A 351 -8.51 -11.79 -16.29
C ASN A 351 -9.93 -12.26 -15.97
N PHE A 352 -10.97 -11.55 -16.44
CA PHE A 352 -12.36 -12.00 -16.27
C PHE A 352 -12.66 -13.26 -17.08
N ILE A 353 -12.06 -13.42 -18.27
CA ILE A 353 -12.15 -14.67 -19.04
C ILE A 353 -11.52 -15.82 -18.23
N LEU A 354 -10.34 -15.57 -17.66
CA LEU A 354 -9.67 -16.56 -16.81
C LEU A 354 -10.52 -16.93 -15.58
N ILE A 355 -11.12 -15.94 -14.91
CA ILE A 355 -12.03 -16.16 -13.78
C ILE A 355 -13.24 -16.99 -14.23
N GLY A 356 -13.88 -16.63 -15.35
CA GLY A 356 -15.02 -17.38 -15.91
C GLY A 356 -14.69 -18.86 -16.18
N LEU A 357 -13.53 -19.13 -16.77
CA LEU A 357 -13.03 -20.49 -16.96
C LEU A 357 -12.83 -21.22 -15.61
N GLY A 358 -12.33 -20.52 -14.61
CA GLY A 358 -12.15 -21.04 -13.25
C GLY A 358 -13.47 -21.40 -12.57
N LEU A 359 -14.46 -20.50 -12.64
CA LEU A 359 -15.79 -20.72 -12.09
C LEU A 359 -16.47 -21.94 -12.75
N TRP A 360 -16.40 -22.03 -14.09
CA TRP A 360 -16.90 -23.18 -14.83
C TRP A 360 -16.21 -24.48 -14.41
N PHE A 361 -14.87 -24.46 -14.28
CA PHE A 361 -14.10 -25.62 -13.86
C PHE A 361 -14.47 -26.08 -12.44
N ALA A 362 -14.57 -25.14 -11.49
CA ALA A 362 -14.95 -25.43 -10.11
C ALA A 362 -16.38 -25.99 -10.01
N ALA A 363 -17.32 -25.43 -10.77
CA ALA A 363 -18.70 -25.91 -10.83
C ALA A 363 -18.76 -27.34 -11.40
N LYS A 364 -18.07 -27.60 -12.52
CA LYS A 364 -18.00 -28.94 -13.14
C LYS A 364 -17.40 -29.98 -12.21
N ARG A 365 -16.43 -29.62 -11.40
CA ARG A 365 -15.79 -30.50 -10.41
C ARG A 365 -16.52 -30.56 -9.06
N ARG A 366 -17.57 -29.78 -8.88
CA ARG A 366 -18.33 -29.66 -7.63
C ARG A 366 -17.44 -29.17 -6.46
N LEU A 367 -16.51 -28.24 -6.74
CA LEU A 367 -15.58 -27.64 -5.79
C LEU A 367 -15.84 -26.11 -5.64
N PRO A 368 -17.06 -25.68 -5.31
CA PRO A 368 -17.41 -24.27 -5.29
C PRO A 368 -16.85 -23.50 -4.08
N ALA A 369 -16.34 -24.20 -3.06
CA ALA A 369 -15.96 -23.57 -1.79
C ALA A 369 -14.90 -22.48 -1.95
N LEU A 370 -13.88 -22.70 -2.79
CA LEU A 370 -12.79 -21.75 -3.00
C LEU A 370 -13.25 -20.48 -3.74
N PRO A 371 -13.90 -20.57 -4.92
CA PRO A 371 -14.39 -19.38 -5.61
C PRO A 371 -15.49 -18.64 -4.82
N CYS A 372 -16.33 -19.36 -4.06
CA CYS A 372 -17.33 -18.73 -3.18
C CYS A 372 -16.64 -17.94 -2.05
N LEU A 373 -15.60 -18.50 -1.42
CA LEU A 373 -14.82 -17.81 -0.40
C LEU A 373 -14.19 -16.53 -0.98
N ALA A 374 -13.52 -16.64 -2.13
CA ALA A 374 -12.88 -15.52 -2.79
C ALA A 374 -13.88 -14.43 -3.22
N GLY A 375 -14.99 -14.81 -3.84
CA GLY A 375 -16.03 -13.88 -4.26
C GLY A 375 -16.73 -13.18 -3.10
N ALA A 376 -16.99 -13.91 -2.00
CA ALA A 376 -17.59 -13.33 -0.79
C ALA A 376 -16.61 -12.35 -0.10
N GLU A 377 -15.34 -12.71 0.03
CA GLU A 377 -14.30 -11.83 0.55
C GLU A 377 -14.22 -10.54 -0.26
N LEU A 378 -14.07 -10.64 -1.60
CA LEU A 378 -14.00 -9.48 -2.49
C LEU A 378 -15.22 -8.58 -2.36
N LEU A 379 -16.42 -9.16 -2.38
CA LEU A 379 -17.66 -8.39 -2.29
C LEU A 379 -17.74 -7.64 -0.95
N ILE A 380 -17.46 -8.30 0.16
CA ILE A 380 -17.54 -7.69 1.49
C ILE A 380 -16.47 -6.61 1.64
N SER A 381 -15.23 -6.89 1.23
CA SER A 381 -14.13 -5.92 1.28
C SER A 381 -14.42 -4.69 0.44
N LEU A 382 -14.95 -4.85 -0.78
CA LEU A 382 -15.39 -3.76 -1.65
C LEU A 382 -16.51 -2.94 -1.01
N LEU A 383 -17.57 -3.60 -0.52
CA LEU A 383 -18.70 -2.91 0.11
C LEU A 383 -18.29 -2.11 1.35
N LEU A 384 -17.37 -2.63 2.13
CA LEU A 384 -16.83 -1.92 3.30
C LEU A 384 -15.98 -0.73 2.87
N PHE A 385 -15.14 -0.89 1.85
CA PHE A 385 -14.19 0.12 1.40
C PHE A 385 -14.89 1.33 0.74
N ILE A 386 -15.86 1.08 -0.15
CA ILE A 386 -16.58 2.15 -0.85
C ILE A 386 -17.46 3.03 0.07
N ARG A 387 -17.71 2.59 1.31
CA ARG A 387 -18.36 3.46 2.31
C ARG A 387 -17.49 4.65 2.71
N VAL A 388 -16.20 4.55 2.50
CA VAL A 388 -15.20 5.56 2.84
C VAL A 388 -14.74 6.28 1.59
N GLN A 389 -14.31 5.55 0.56
CA GLN A 389 -13.77 6.11 -0.68
C GLN A 389 -13.77 5.08 -1.81
N ASN A 390 -13.59 5.53 -3.05
CA ASN A 390 -13.22 4.64 -4.16
C ASN A 390 -11.74 4.23 -4.05
N SER A 391 -11.41 3.06 -4.58
CA SER A 391 -10.04 2.56 -4.49
C SER A 391 -9.10 3.25 -5.48
N GLY A 392 -7.94 3.71 -5.02
CA GLY A 392 -6.80 4.08 -5.87
C GLY A 392 -6.01 2.85 -6.34
N SER A 393 -5.02 3.07 -7.20
CA SER A 393 -4.20 1.98 -7.77
C SER A 393 -3.43 1.22 -6.70
N HIS A 394 -2.93 1.89 -5.68
CA HIS A 394 -2.19 1.26 -4.58
C HIS A 394 -3.08 0.38 -3.69
N GLN A 395 -4.36 0.72 -3.54
CA GLN A 395 -5.32 -0.07 -2.75
C GLN A 395 -5.78 -1.35 -3.47
N MET A 396 -5.42 -1.55 -4.74
CA MET A 396 -5.68 -2.82 -5.43
C MET A 396 -5.05 -4.03 -4.73
N LEU A 397 -3.99 -3.82 -3.96
CA LEU A 397 -3.35 -4.88 -3.18
C LEU A 397 -4.20 -5.37 -2.01
N LEU A 398 -5.13 -4.55 -1.51
CA LEU A 398 -6.14 -4.96 -0.53
C LEU A 398 -7.01 -6.10 -1.06
N PHE A 399 -7.43 -6.02 -2.32
CA PHE A 399 -8.32 -6.99 -2.98
C PHE A 399 -7.56 -8.14 -3.63
N LEU A 400 -6.23 -8.03 -3.73
CA LEU A 400 -5.39 -9.02 -4.41
C LEU A 400 -5.55 -10.44 -3.88
N PRO A 401 -5.64 -10.71 -2.55
CA PRO A 401 -5.81 -12.08 -2.05
C PRO A 401 -7.02 -12.80 -2.65
N GLY A 402 -8.17 -12.14 -2.74
CA GLY A 402 -9.38 -12.70 -3.35
C GLY A 402 -9.22 -12.89 -4.86
N TRP A 403 -8.69 -11.89 -5.57
CA TRP A 403 -8.44 -12.00 -7.00
C TRP A 403 -7.50 -13.14 -7.34
N LEU A 404 -6.41 -13.34 -6.58
CA LEU A 404 -5.47 -14.44 -6.81
C LEU A 404 -6.11 -15.81 -6.65
N LEU A 405 -7.00 -16.00 -5.68
CA LEU A 405 -7.72 -17.26 -5.53
C LEU A 405 -8.58 -17.57 -6.77
N LEU A 406 -9.21 -16.57 -7.36
CA LEU A 406 -9.98 -16.70 -8.60
C LEU A 406 -9.07 -17.00 -9.80
N PHE A 407 -7.93 -16.29 -9.93
CA PHE A 407 -6.95 -16.53 -11.00
C PHE A 407 -6.35 -17.93 -10.91
N LEU A 408 -6.01 -18.40 -9.71
CA LEU A 408 -5.48 -19.74 -9.50
C LEU A 408 -6.52 -20.82 -9.85
N THR A 409 -7.81 -20.54 -9.63
CA THR A 409 -8.89 -21.42 -10.06
C THR A 409 -8.98 -21.48 -11.59
N GLY A 410 -8.82 -20.35 -12.27
CA GLY A 410 -8.74 -20.26 -13.73
C GLY A 410 -7.51 -20.97 -14.30
N ALA A 411 -6.35 -20.79 -13.65
CA ALA A 411 -5.13 -21.48 -14.02
C ALA A 411 -5.27 -23.01 -13.95
N ALA A 412 -6.07 -23.53 -13.00
CA ALA A 412 -6.39 -24.94 -12.91
C ALA A 412 -7.20 -25.44 -14.14
N ALA A 413 -8.16 -24.63 -14.58
CA ALA A 413 -8.92 -24.94 -15.81
C ALA A 413 -8.01 -25.00 -17.04
N LEU A 414 -7.11 -24.04 -17.19
CA LEU A 414 -6.14 -24.01 -18.30
C LEU A 414 -5.20 -25.21 -18.25
N ALA A 415 -4.62 -25.51 -17.09
CA ALA A 415 -3.67 -26.61 -16.94
C ALA A 415 -4.29 -27.97 -17.31
N GLU A 416 -5.55 -28.20 -16.94
CA GLU A 416 -6.27 -29.41 -17.32
C GLU A 416 -6.64 -29.43 -18.84
N GLY A 417 -6.96 -28.26 -19.41
CA GLY A 417 -7.27 -28.12 -20.84
C GLY A 417 -6.08 -28.42 -21.75
N ILE A 418 -4.88 -27.94 -21.40
CA ILE A 418 -3.64 -28.15 -22.15
C ILE A 418 -3.36 -29.64 -22.37
N GLN A 419 -3.62 -30.47 -21.39
CA GLN A 419 -3.32 -31.89 -21.46
C GLN A 419 -4.35 -32.66 -22.29
N LYS A 420 -5.60 -32.23 -22.28
CA LYS A 420 -6.66 -32.88 -23.01
C LYS A 420 -6.54 -32.72 -24.53
N HIS A 421 -5.97 -31.58 -24.96
CA HIS A 421 -5.89 -31.23 -26.39
C HIS A 421 -4.44 -30.97 -26.80
N ARG A 422 -3.70 -32.04 -27.16
CA ARG A 422 -2.28 -31.94 -27.54
C ARG A 422 -2.00 -30.93 -28.65
N GLY A 423 -2.90 -30.76 -29.61
CA GLY A 423 -2.79 -29.79 -30.71
C GLY A 423 -2.92 -28.32 -30.25
N LEU A 424 -3.54 -28.08 -29.09
CA LEU A 424 -3.73 -26.72 -28.54
C LEU A 424 -2.63 -26.27 -27.60
N LYS A 425 -1.59 -27.08 -27.35
CA LYS A 425 -0.50 -26.72 -26.43
C LYS A 425 0.18 -25.39 -26.81
N LEU A 426 0.47 -25.21 -28.09
CA LEU A 426 1.09 -23.99 -28.59
C LEU A 426 0.16 -22.78 -28.37
N PHE A 427 -1.14 -22.94 -28.66
CA PHE A 427 -2.15 -21.91 -28.44
C PHE A 427 -2.21 -21.51 -26.97
N TYR A 428 -2.23 -22.45 -26.04
CA TYR A 428 -2.24 -22.16 -24.61
C TYR A 428 -0.96 -21.51 -24.13
N TRP A 429 0.20 -21.88 -24.68
CA TRP A 429 1.46 -21.20 -24.41
C TRP A 429 1.44 -19.76 -24.90
N VAL A 430 1.01 -19.53 -26.12
CA VAL A 430 0.88 -18.19 -26.71
C VAL A 430 -0.13 -17.39 -25.93
N PHE A 431 -1.29 -17.96 -25.59
CA PHE A 431 -2.31 -17.29 -24.76
C PHE A 431 -1.76 -16.91 -23.39
N THR A 432 -1.06 -17.81 -22.70
CA THR A 432 -0.47 -17.52 -21.39
C THR A 432 0.61 -16.44 -21.48
N LEU A 433 1.42 -16.45 -22.54
CA LEU A 433 2.42 -15.45 -22.80
C LEU A 433 1.77 -14.08 -23.12
N VAL A 434 0.80 -14.05 -24.01
CA VAL A 434 0.03 -12.85 -24.37
C VAL A 434 -0.71 -12.32 -23.14
N PHE A 435 -1.31 -13.19 -22.36
CA PHE A 435 -1.94 -12.82 -21.09
C PHE A 435 -0.94 -12.21 -20.11
N ALA A 436 0.21 -12.83 -19.89
CA ALA A 436 1.27 -12.32 -19.03
C ALA A 436 1.84 -10.99 -19.54
N VAL A 437 1.98 -10.82 -20.86
CA VAL A 437 2.44 -9.57 -21.48
C VAL A 437 1.36 -8.48 -21.39
N SER A 438 0.10 -8.78 -21.66
CA SER A 438 -1.01 -7.82 -21.57
C SER A 438 -1.19 -7.30 -20.14
N VAL A 439 -1.04 -8.18 -19.15
CA VAL A 439 -1.05 -7.82 -17.73
C VAL A 439 0.18 -6.99 -17.35
N ARG A 440 1.34 -7.20 -18.00
CA ARG A 440 2.56 -6.39 -17.81
C ARG A 440 2.48 -4.99 -18.42
N CYS A 441 1.84 -4.89 -19.57
CA CYS A 441 1.68 -3.62 -20.29
C CYS A 441 0.54 -2.77 -19.76
N SER A 442 0.01 -3.10 -18.64
CA SER A 442 -1.28 -2.70 -18.11
C SER A 442 -1.41 -1.36 -17.37
N PRO A 443 -0.51 -0.37 -17.49
CA PRO A 443 -1.14 0.97 -17.49
C PRO A 443 -2.08 1.13 -18.68
N LEU A 444 -2.16 0.10 -19.54
CA LEU A 444 -2.92 -0.02 -20.77
C LEU A 444 -4.13 -0.97 -20.69
N THR A 445 -4.56 -1.41 -19.52
CA THR A 445 -5.80 -2.22 -19.41
C THR A 445 -7.01 -1.46 -19.93
N VAL A 446 -7.02 -0.16 -19.84
CA VAL A 446 -8.01 0.71 -20.49
C VAL A 446 -7.94 0.59 -22.01
N VAL A 447 -6.74 0.40 -22.58
CA VAL A 447 -6.53 0.27 -24.05
C VAL A 447 -6.91 -1.12 -24.57
N ALA A 448 -6.91 -2.16 -23.70
CA ALA A 448 -7.33 -3.51 -24.11
C ALA A 448 -8.86 -3.68 -24.21
N MET A 449 -9.65 -2.69 -23.80
CA MET A 449 -11.09 -2.69 -23.98
C MET A 449 -11.47 -1.96 -25.29
N PRO A 450 -12.42 -2.52 -26.08
CA PRO A 450 -12.97 -1.83 -27.23
C PRO A 450 -13.53 -0.46 -26.85
N GLY A 451 -13.20 0.60 -27.61
CA GLY A 451 -13.59 1.97 -27.30
C GLY A 451 -15.09 2.14 -27.10
N PHE A 452 -15.91 1.44 -27.90
CA PHE A 452 -17.37 1.49 -27.75
C PHE A 452 -17.90 1.02 -26.39
N LEU A 453 -17.14 0.19 -25.65
CA LEU A 453 -17.50 -0.22 -24.27
C LEU A 453 -17.05 0.84 -23.26
N VAL A 454 -15.93 1.52 -23.51
CA VAL A 454 -15.35 2.49 -22.57
C VAL A 454 -16.09 3.82 -22.61
N ASP A 455 -16.73 4.17 -23.74
CA ASP A 455 -17.40 5.47 -23.94
C ASP A 455 -18.74 5.61 -23.20
N HIS A 456 -19.20 4.57 -22.51
CA HIS A 456 -20.46 4.57 -21.80
C HIS A 456 -20.29 4.53 -20.28
N PHE A 457 -21.24 5.17 -19.55
CA PHE A 457 -21.29 5.05 -18.09
C PHE A 457 -21.59 3.59 -17.67
N PRO A 458 -20.93 3.02 -16.64
CA PRO A 458 -19.97 3.67 -15.72
C PRO A 458 -18.51 3.62 -16.18
N LEU A 459 -18.18 2.95 -17.29
CA LEU A 459 -16.80 2.73 -17.74
C LEU A 459 -16.09 4.02 -18.13
N LYS A 460 -16.80 4.97 -18.74
CA LYS A 460 -16.24 6.28 -19.09
C LYS A 460 -15.74 7.03 -17.85
N ALA A 461 -16.62 7.20 -16.86
CA ALA A 461 -16.26 7.86 -15.62
C ALA A 461 -15.15 7.13 -14.86
N ALA A 462 -15.18 5.78 -14.85
CA ALA A 462 -14.13 4.97 -14.27
C ALA A 462 -12.78 5.13 -15.01
N SER A 463 -12.79 5.26 -16.33
CA SER A 463 -11.56 5.45 -17.11
C SER A 463 -10.91 6.81 -16.83
N GLU A 464 -11.71 7.85 -16.67
CA GLU A 464 -11.24 9.18 -16.28
C GLU A 464 -10.61 9.13 -14.88
N PHE A 465 -11.29 8.50 -13.92
CA PHE A 465 -10.77 8.30 -12.57
C PHE A 465 -9.46 7.49 -12.54
N VAL A 466 -9.39 6.36 -13.25
CA VAL A 466 -8.17 5.53 -13.33
C VAL A 466 -7.03 6.29 -14.03
N ARG A 467 -7.34 7.20 -14.95
CA ARG A 467 -6.33 8.04 -15.60
C ARG A 467 -5.76 9.10 -14.66
N LEU A 468 -6.57 9.69 -13.81
CA LEU A 468 -6.13 10.69 -12.82
C LEU A 468 -5.19 10.11 -11.76
N ASP A 469 -5.28 8.79 -11.50
CA ASP A 469 -4.42 8.07 -10.56
C ASP A 469 -3.05 7.67 -11.16
N LYS A 470 -2.65 8.25 -12.29
CA LYS A 470 -1.36 7.97 -12.95
C LYS A 470 -0.25 8.87 -12.40
N LEU A 471 0.77 8.23 -11.86
CA LEU A 471 2.03 8.88 -11.52
C LEU A 471 2.97 8.98 -12.73
N ILE A 472 3.75 10.04 -12.76
CA ILE A 472 4.77 10.25 -13.78
C ILE A 472 6.07 9.61 -13.31
N TYR A 473 6.40 8.44 -13.88
CA TYR A 473 7.61 7.68 -13.53
C TYR A 473 8.88 8.22 -14.17
N ASP A 474 8.75 9.00 -15.25
CA ASP A 474 9.87 9.60 -15.98
C ASP A 474 9.57 11.07 -16.24
N ARG A 475 10.06 11.92 -15.32
CA ARG A 475 9.86 13.37 -15.36
C ARG A 475 10.94 14.01 -16.21
N LYS A 476 10.54 14.50 -17.38
CA LYS A 476 11.44 15.27 -18.27
C LYS A 476 11.75 16.66 -17.73
N ASP A 477 10.88 17.19 -16.88
CA ASP A 477 10.97 18.49 -16.22
C ASP A 477 11.71 18.47 -14.87
N LEU A 478 12.31 17.33 -14.49
CA LEU A 478 13.05 17.22 -13.24
C LEU A 478 14.22 18.22 -13.11
N PRO A 479 14.98 18.52 -14.17
CA PRO A 479 16.03 19.56 -14.09
C PRO A 479 15.48 20.94 -13.71
N GLN A 480 14.31 21.31 -14.23
CA GLN A 480 13.63 22.57 -13.92
C GLN A 480 13.08 22.59 -12.50
N ILE A 481 12.49 21.48 -12.03
CA ILE A 481 12.05 21.35 -10.64
C ILE A 481 13.24 21.54 -9.70
N LYS A 482 14.38 20.91 -9.98
CA LYS A 482 15.62 21.10 -9.21
C LYS A 482 16.14 22.54 -9.29
N ALA A 483 16.03 23.19 -10.44
CA ALA A 483 16.45 24.59 -10.59
C ALA A 483 15.59 25.53 -9.71
N ILE A 484 14.27 25.31 -9.66
CA ILE A 484 13.38 26.07 -8.77
C ILE A 484 13.71 25.79 -7.29
N ALA A 485 13.92 24.53 -6.92
CA ALA A 485 14.29 24.16 -5.55
C ALA A 485 15.61 24.84 -5.12
N ASN A 486 16.63 24.79 -5.96
CA ASN A 486 17.91 25.48 -5.71
C ASN A 486 17.76 27.00 -5.67
N TRP A 487 16.89 27.56 -6.49
CA TRP A 487 16.61 28.99 -6.46
C TRP A 487 16.01 29.40 -5.10
N ILE A 488 14.99 28.65 -4.62
CA ILE A 488 14.39 28.88 -3.30
C ILE A 488 15.45 28.74 -2.20
N ASP A 489 16.26 27.68 -2.25
CA ASP A 489 17.29 27.45 -1.23
C ASP A 489 18.28 28.62 -1.14
N THR A 490 18.66 29.19 -2.29
CA THR A 490 19.63 30.29 -2.39
C THR A 490 19.04 31.64 -1.97
N HIS A 491 17.76 31.90 -2.25
CA HIS A 491 17.14 33.23 -2.08
C HIS A 491 16.31 33.37 -0.80
N CYS A 492 15.91 32.24 -0.18
CA CYS A 492 15.26 32.21 1.12
C CYS A 492 16.30 31.97 2.22
N ALA A 493 16.51 32.94 3.09
CA ALA A 493 17.31 32.77 4.30
C ALA A 493 16.60 31.78 5.27
N GLU A 494 17.32 31.40 6.32
CA GLU A 494 16.72 30.57 7.40
C GLU A 494 15.58 31.35 8.06
N GLY A 495 14.41 30.72 8.18
CA GLY A 495 13.19 31.34 8.72
C GLY A 495 12.37 32.13 7.70
N GLU A 496 12.85 32.38 6.48
CA GLU A 496 12.05 32.94 5.39
C GLU A 496 11.26 31.85 4.67
N LEU A 497 10.05 32.21 4.20
CA LEU A 497 9.15 31.30 3.52
C LEU A 497 8.94 31.69 2.06
N SER A 498 8.88 30.70 1.21
CA SER A 498 8.20 30.74 -0.09
C SER A 498 6.87 30.01 0.01
N TYR A 499 5.88 30.41 -0.78
CA TYR A 499 4.58 29.75 -0.83
C TYR A 499 4.25 29.32 -2.26
N MET A 500 3.87 28.08 -2.43
CA MET A 500 3.46 27.51 -3.71
C MET A 500 1.94 27.43 -3.77
N ILE A 501 1.32 28.15 -4.74
CA ILE A 501 -0.12 28.11 -4.97
C ILE A 501 -0.53 26.83 -5.72
N PRO A 502 0.14 26.40 -6.81
CA PRO A 502 -0.22 25.18 -7.52
C PRO A 502 -0.11 23.94 -6.62
N HIS A 503 -1.14 23.08 -6.69
CA HIS A 503 -1.16 21.83 -5.94
C HIS A 503 -1.99 20.76 -6.68
N ASP A 504 -1.34 19.95 -7.51
CA ASP A 504 -1.95 18.86 -8.26
C ASP A 504 -1.02 17.65 -8.42
N MET A 505 -1.43 16.64 -9.20
CA MET A 505 -0.62 15.44 -9.45
C MET A 505 0.62 15.69 -10.29
N LEU A 506 0.63 16.74 -11.11
CA LEU A 506 1.78 17.10 -11.94
C LEU A 506 2.77 17.94 -11.17
N TYR A 507 2.28 18.92 -10.40
CA TYR A 507 3.06 19.85 -9.62
C TYR A 507 2.46 20.02 -8.21
N CYS A 508 2.98 19.30 -7.25
CA CYS A 508 2.72 19.55 -5.84
C CYS A 508 4.01 19.99 -5.14
N PRO A 509 3.93 20.65 -3.98
CA PRO A 509 5.10 21.11 -3.24
C PRO A 509 6.11 20.01 -2.92
N ASP A 510 5.65 18.78 -2.72
CA ASP A 510 6.54 17.63 -2.46
C ASP A 510 7.48 17.31 -3.64
N HIS A 511 7.08 17.62 -4.88
CA HIS A 511 7.99 17.47 -6.02
C HIS A 511 9.23 18.36 -5.87
N PHE A 512 9.04 19.58 -5.37
CA PHE A 512 10.13 20.54 -5.19
C PHE A 512 10.93 20.27 -3.92
N LYS A 513 10.26 19.89 -2.82
CA LYS A 513 10.91 19.53 -1.56
C LYS A 513 11.78 18.28 -1.66
N ASN A 514 11.29 17.27 -2.40
CA ASN A 514 11.86 15.92 -2.41
C ASN A 514 12.73 15.64 -3.65
N CYS A 515 12.86 16.59 -4.59
CA CYS A 515 13.67 16.38 -5.80
C CYS A 515 15.18 16.27 -5.54
N LEU A 516 15.65 16.67 -4.35
CA LEU A 516 17.04 16.64 -3.93
C LEU A 516 17.29 15.64 -2.79
N LEU A 517 16.40 14.65 -2.60
CA LEU A 517 16.61 13.61 -1.58
C LEU A 517 18.01 13.01 -1.64
N PRO A 518 18.64 12.78 -0.46
CA PRO A 518 18.11 12.87 0.91
C PRO A 518 18.20 14.25 1.57
N GLU A 519 18.77 15.27 0.95
CA GLU A 519 19.17 16.54 1.59
C GLU A 519 18.01 17.48 1.90
N MET A 520 16.93 17.48 1.14
CA MET A 520 15.71 18.30 1.32
C MET A 520 15.93 19.75 1.82
N PRO A 521 16.76 20.57 1.16
CA PRO A 521 17.20 21.85 1.69
C PRO A 521 16.08 22.89 1.82
N ILE A 522 14.96 22.71 1.11
CA ILE A 522 13.82 23.64 1.12
C ILE A 522 12.60 23.11 1.88
N ASN A 523 12.75 22.04 2.67
CA ASN A 523 11.61 21.46 3.38
C ASN A 523 10.87 22.48 4.24
N ASP A 524 11.62 23.29 5.00
CA ASP A 524 11.09 24.31 5.90
C ASP A 524 10.95 25.69 5.24
N LYS A 525 11.43 25.86 4.01
CA LYS A 525 11.39 27.10 3.24
C LYS A 525 10.20 27.17 2.26
N LEU A 526 9.54 26.06 1.96
CA LEU A 526 8.42 26.01 1.00
C LEU A 526 7.12 25.64 1.71
N ALA A 527 6.22 26.61 1.86
CA ALA A 527 4.88 26.43 2.38
C ALA A 527 3.85 26.20 1.25
N PHE A 528 2.69 25.68 1.61
CA PHE A 528 1.56 25.48 0.70
C PHE A 528 0.26 25.31 1.48
N GLY A 529 -0.88 25.44 0.81
CA GLY A 529 -2.18 25.14 1.37
C GLY A 529 -2.76 23.85 0.78
N PHE A 530 -3.36 23.06 1.63
CA PHE A 530 -4.10 21.88 1.23
C PHE A 530 -5.40 21.83 2.00
N SER A 531 -6.53 21.84 1.27
CA SER A 531 -7.86 21.70 1.86
C SER A 531 -8.35 20.27 1.72
N VAL A 532 -8.62 19.64 2.86
CA VAL A 532 -9.35 18.38 2.92
C VAL A 532 -10.53 18.53 3.88
N PRO A 533 -11.64 17.78 3.71
CA PRO A 533 -12.77 17.86 4.61
C PRO A 533 -12.37 17.69 6.08
N GLY A 534 -12.85 18.57 6.94
CA GLY A 534 -12.55 18.56 8.38
C GLY A 534 -11.20 19.15 8.80
N THR A 535 -10.39 19.69 7.85
CA THR A 535 -9.13 20.41 8.16
C THR A 535 -9.05 21.71 7.36
N HIS A 536 -10.05 22.54 7.49
CA HIS A 536 -10.21 23.76 6.69
C HIS A 536 -9.51 24.95 7.35
N ASN A 537 -8.19 24.98 7.25
CA ASN A 537 -7.42 26.13 7.70
C ASN A 537 -6.95 26.93 6.48
N PHE A 538 -7.25 28.23 6.45
CA PHE A 538 -6.62 29.10 5.47
C PHE A 538 -5.10 29.09 5.72
N PRO A 539 -4.28 28.92 4.68
CA PRO A 539 -2.84 28.82 4.84
C PRO A 539 -2.24 30.21 5.09
N MET A 540 -2.26 30.67 6.36
CA MET A 540 -1.76 32.00 6.74
C MET A 540 -0.29 32.22 6.34
N GLN A 541 0.48 31.15 6.14
CA GLN A 541 1.85 31.21 5.59
C GLN A 541 1.91 31.92 4.23
N PHE A 542 0.80 31.98 3.47
CA PHE A 542 0.72 32.78 2.24
C PHE A 542 1.05 34.26 2.49
N PHE A 543 0.58 34.83 3.58
CA PHE A 543 0.85 36.23 3.95
C PHE A 543 2.23 36.42 4.57
N GLU A 544 2.85 35.36 5.07
CA GLU A 544 4.20 35.39 5.65
C GLU A 544 5.29 35.14 4.59
N ALA A 545 4.90 34.59 3.44
CA ALA A 545 5.86 34.23 2.43
C ALA A 545 6.47 35.46 1.74
N LYS A 546 7.81 35.46 1.64
CA LYS A 546 8.58 36.43 0.87
C LYS A 546 8.41 36.23 -0.62
N TYR A 547 8.27 35.00 -1.05
CA TYR A 547 8.09 34.62 -2.46
C TYR A 547 6.84 33.78 -2.66
N ILE A 548 6.11 34.06 -3.74
CA ILE A 548 4.94 33.29 -4.17
C ILE A 548 5.28 32.61 -5.49
N LEU A 549 5.00 31.32 -5.59
CA LEU A 549 5.14 30.55 -6.83
C LEU A 549 3.77 30.33 -7.47
N THR A 550 3.67 30.67 -8.75
CA THR A 550 2.49 30.43 -9.61
C THR A 550 2.88 29.63 -10.83
N ALA A 551 1.91 29.05 -11.53
CA ALA A 551 2.10 28.34 -12.78
C ALA A 551 1.11 28.82 -13.84
N ASP A 552 1.54 28.88 -15.10
CA ASP A 552 0.72 29.21 -16.25
C ASP A 552 1.00 28.19 -17.40
N PRO A 553 -0.02 27.49 -17.94
CA PRO A 553 -1.39 27.46 -17.44
C PRO A 553 -1.48 26.91 -16.02
N PHE A 554 -2.47 27.38 -15.24
CA PHE A 554 -2.67 26.87 -13.89
C PHE A 554 -3.12 25.41 -13.97
N PRO A 555 -2.44 24.48 -13.30
CA PRO A 555 -2.73 23.06 -13.43
C PRO A 555 -4.14 22.73 -12.96
N GLN A 556 -4.78 21.78 -13.67
CA GLN A 556 -6.06 21.23 -13.24
C GLN A 556 -5.87 20.44 -11.94
N THR A 557 -6.46 20.94 -10.89
CA THR A 557 -6.30 20.37 -9.55
C THR A 557 -7.06 19.06 -9.38
N PHE A 558 -6.56 18.25 -8.48
CA PHE A 558 -7.26 17.05 -8.02
C PHE A 558 -8.63 17.42 -7.45
N VAL A 559 -9.69 16.72 -7.87
CA VAL A 559 -11.07 17.04 -7.52
C VAL A 559 -11.23 17.28 -6.02
N GLY A 560 -11.76 18.42 -5.64
CA GLY A 560 -12.11 18.80 -4.28
C GLY A 560 -11.00 19.44 -3.45
N SER A 561 -9.72 19.06 -3.59
CA SER A 561 -8.61 19.68 -2.84
C SER A 561 -8.04 20.91 -3.54
N GLY A 562 -8.36 21.11 -4.79
CA GLY A 562 -7.81 22.17 -5.61
C GLY A 562 -8.60 23.47 -5.62
N GLU A 563 -9.76 23.51 -5.03
CA GLU A 563 -10.57 24.72 -5.05
C GLU A 563 -9.90 25.85 -4.28
N LEU A 564 -9.24 25.56 -3.14
CA LEU A 564 -8.44 26.54 -2.41
C LEU A 564 -7.35 27.13 -3.31
N SER A 565 -6.58 26.29 -4.00
CA SER A 565 -5.49 26.74 -4.87
C SER A 565 -6.00 27.55 -6.05
N HIS A 566 -7.13 27.18 -6.67
CA HIS A 566 -7.74 27.96 -7.75
C HIS A 566 -8.21 29.33 -7.28
N LYS A 567 -9.01 29.39 -6.22
CA LYS A 567 -9.50 30.66 -5.66
C LYS A 567 -8.36 31.55 -5.22
N LEU A 568 -7.33 30.96 -4.60
CA LEU A 568 -6.15 31.69 -4.18
C LEU A 568 -5.39 32.26 -5.39
N ASN A 569 -5.22 31.47 -6.46
CA ASN A 569 -4.57 31.88 -7.69
C ASN A 569 -5.35 33.01 -8.39
N GLU A 570 -6.66 32.89 -8.53
CA GLU A 570 -7.51 33.95 -9.12
C GLU A 570 -7.38 35.26 -8.37
N ARG A 571 -7.43 35.22 -7.03
CA ARG A 571 -7.26 36.40 -6.18
C ARG A 571 -5.85 36.98 -6.31
N PHE A 572 -4.84 36.13 -6.30
CA PHE A 572 -3.46 36.56 -6.46
C PHE A 572 -3.24 37.29 -7.80
N LEU A 573 -3.68 36.69 -8.91
CA LEU A 573 -3.51 37.28 -10.23
C LEU A 573 -4.19 38.65 -10.38
N ALA A 574 -5.30 38.88 -9.67
CA ALA A 574 -6.05 40.12 -9.74
C ALA A 574 -5.36 41.31 -9.04
N VAL A 575 -4.53 41.04 -8.01
CA VAL A 575 -3.89 42.10 -7.19
C VAL A 575 -2.37 41.98 -7.12
N ARG A 576 -1.76 41.04 -7.86
CA ARG A 576 -0.33 40.72 -7.75
C ARG A 576 0.56 41.94 -7.95
N ASP A 577 0.24 42.78 -8.94
CA ASP A 577 1.08 43.95 -9.31
C ASP A 577 1.06 45.07 -8.24
N GLU A 578 0.10 45.01 -7.31
CA GLU A 578 0.02 45.93 -6.17
C GLU A 578 0.97 45.54 -5.01
N TYR A 579 1.16 44.23 -4.83
CA TYR A 579 1.85 43.68 -3.64
C TYR A 579 3.14 42.95 -3.99
N PHE A 580 3.36 42.60 -5.27
CA PHE A 580 4.47 41.74 -5.68
C PHE A 580 5.14 42.23 -6.97
N THR A 581 6.41 41.85 -7.13
CA THR A 581 7.17 42.00 -8.37
C THR A 581 7.65 40.66 -8.86
N GLN A 582 7.68 40.47 -10.19
CA GLN A 582 8.23 39.28 -10.80
C GLN A 582 9.74 39.22 -10.57
N GLU A 583 10.24 38.10 -10.06
CA GLU A 583 11.65 37.88 -9.73
C GLU A 583 12.33 36.87 -10.65
N ALA A 584 11.66 35.76 -10.94
CA ALA A 584 12.19 34.71 -11.81
C ALA A 584 11.09 33.96 -12.55
N THR A 585 11.47 33.34 -13.68
CA THR A 585 10.58 32.52 -14.52
C THR A 585 11.29 31.26 -14.96
N PHE A 586 10.59 30.11 -14.93
CA PHE A 586 11.11 28.80 -15.30
C PHE A 586 10.17 28.12 -16.28
N ASP A 587 10.63 27.86 -17.50
CA ASP A 587 9.92 27.04 -18.48
C ASP A 587 10.14 25.56 -18.15
N MET A 588 9.06 24.82 -17.90
CA MET A 588 9.11 23.40 -17.54
C MET A 588 9.29 22.49 -18.76
N GLY A 589 9.31 23.04 -19.98
CA GLY A 589 9.49 22.27 -21.23
C GLY A 589 8.29 21.41 -21.63
N ASN A 590 7.14 21.56 -20.95
CA ASN A 590 5.89 20.85 -21.25
C ASN A 590 4.71 21.82 -21.52
N GLY A 591 5.02 23.09 -21.77
CA GLY A 591 4.05 24.16 -21.98
C GLY A 591 3.58 24.83 -20.68
N THR A 592 4.12 24.45 -19.53
CA THR A 592 3.87 25.12 -18.25
C THR A 592 5.06 26.01 -17.90
N THR A 593 4.79 27.21 -17.43
CA THR A 593 5.78 28.17 -16.95
C THR A 593 5.54 28.45 -15.47
N PHE A 594 6.55 28.27 -14.62
CA PHE A 594 6.51 28.73 -13.24
C PHE A 594 7.08 30.14 -13.13
N THR A 595 6.38 30.99 -12.38
CA THR A 595 6.83 32.35 -12.06
C THR A 595 6.95 32.52 -10.55
N ILE A 596 8.05 33.10 -10.13
CA ILE A 596 8.32 33.46 -8.73
C ILE A 596 8.13 34.95 -8.57
N TRP A 597 7.28 35.32 -7.63
CA TRP A 597 6.91 36.69 -7.30
C TRP A 597 7.44 37.04 -5.92
N ARG A 598 8.15 38.16 -5.80
CA ARG A 598 8.65 38.66 -4.52
C ARG A 598 7.67 39.67 -3.94
N ARG A 599 7.29 39.50 -2.68
CA ARG A 599 6.47 40.46 -1.95
C ARG A 599 7.24 41.77 -1.75
N THR A 600 6.61 42.90 -2.08
CA THR A 600 7.19 44.23 -1.98
C THR A 600 6.57 45.06 -0.87
N VAL A 601 5.38 44.71 -0.42
CA VAL A 601 4.60 45.42 0.61
C VAL A 601 4.25 44.47 1.73
N ALA A 602 4.34 44.93 2.99
CA ALA A 602 3.89 44.12 4.12
C ALA A 602 2.39 43.83 4.06
N PRO A 603 1.93 42.64 4.50
CA PRO A 603 0.51 42.30 4.51
C PRO A 603 -0.30 43.34 5.30
N THR A 604 -1.50 43.63 4.81
CA THR A 604 -2.46 44.53 5.48
C THR A 604 -3.75 43.76 5.81
N ARG A 605 -4.53 44.29 6.77
CA ARG A 605 -5.86 43.73 7.07
C ARG A 605 -6.74 43.69 5.82
N ALA A 606 -6.73 44.73 4.99
CA ALA A 606 -7.51 44.79 3.75
C ALA A 606 -7.11 43.68 2.75
N GLU A 607 -5.82 43.40 2.61
CA GLU A 607 -5.33 42.30 1.78
C GLU A 607 -5.83 40.96 2.30
N VAL A 608 -5.71 40.68 3.60
CA VAL A 608 -6.19 39.42 4.21
C VAL A 608 -7.69 39.26 4.01
N GLU A 609 -8.49 40.27 4.27
CA GLU A 609 -9.94 40.25 4.06
C GLU A 609 -10.32 40.04 2.60
N TYR A 610 -9.56 40.64 1.67
CA TYR A 610 -9.75 40.43 0.23
C TYR A 610 -9.58 38.95 -0.16
N TYR A 611 -8.51 38.31 0.27
CA TYR A 611 -8.30 36.89 -0.03
C TYR A 611 -9.36 36.00 0.63
N LEU A 612 -9.69 36.24 1.90
CA LEU A 612 -10.69 35.48 2.63
C LEU A 612 -12.09 35.64 2.05
N SER A 613 -12.41 36.78 1.42
CA SER A 613 -13.71 37.00 0.77
C SER A 613 -14.02 36.03 -0.38
N ALA A 614 -12.99 35.35 -0.94
CA ALA A 614 -13.18 34.27 -1.90
C ALA A 614 -13.80 33.01 -1.29
N PHE A 615 -13.72 32.85 0.04
CA PHE A 615 -14.16 31.69 0.80
C PHE A 615 -15.37 32.10 1.66
N LYS A 616 -16.54 32.26 1.01
CA LYS A 616 -17.75 32.75 1.68
C LYS A 616 -18.36 31.72 2.61
N LYS A 617 -19.03 32.22 3.65
CA LYS A 617 -19.79 31.49 4.64
C LYS A 617 -20.83 30.50 4.07
N GLU A 618 -21.34 30.77 2.87
CA GLU A 618 -22.34 29.97 2.17
C GLU A 618 -21.77 28.71 1.49
N ASP A 619 -20.44 28.63 1.38
CA ASP A 619 -19.78 27.46 0.85
C ASP A 619 -19.60 26.44 1.98
N ALA A 620 -20.37 25.34 1.95
CA ALA A 620 -20.35 24.30 2.98
C ALA A 620 -18.96 23.65 3.18
N GLN A 621 -18.03 23.88 2.26
CA GLN A 621 -16.64 23.40 2.34
C GLN A 621 -15.75 24.31 3.18
N TYR A 622 -16.11 25.58 3.41
CA TYR A 622 -15.27 26.57 4.09
C TYR A 622 -16.03 27.22 5.25
N PRO A 623 -16.22 26.51 6.37
CA PRO A 623 -16.91 27.07 7.54
C PRO A 623 -16.13 28.24 8.17
N GLU A 624 -16.76 28.94 9.10
CA GLU A 624 -16.31 30.17 9.80
C GLU A 624 -14.89 30.10 10.41
N MET A 625 -14.27 28.92 10.48
CA MET A 625 -12.91 28.74 11.01
C MET A 625 -11.83 29.61 10.34
N PHE A 626 -12.03 29.95 9.08
CA PHE A 626 -11.06 30.83 8.38
C PHE A 626 -11.01 32.24 8.98
N SER A 627 -12.13 32.78 9.44
CA SER A 627 -12.20 34.10 10.04
C SER A 627 -11.53 34.16 11.42
N GLU A 628 -11.73 33.15 12.27
CA GLU A 628 -11.10 33.09 13.59
C GLU A 628 -9.57 32.99 13.54
N ILE A 629 -9.04 32.17 12.62
CA ILE A 629 -7.60 32.03 12.41
C ILE A 629 -7.01 33.33 11.88
N ALA A 630 -7.68 33.97 10.92
CA ALA A 630 -7.24 35.22 10.36
C ALA A 630 -7.24 36.37 11.40
N GLU A 631 -8.31 36.48 12.19
CA GLU A 631 -8.37 37.48 13.26
C GLU A 631 -7.29 37.24 14.32
N SER A 632 -7.05 36.02 14.71
CA SER A 632 -5.96 35.67 15.64
C SER A 632 -4.59 36.04 15.05
N TRP A 633 -4.39 35.75 13.74
CA TRP A 633 -3.15 36.10 13.05
C TRP A 633 -2.95 37.59 12.90
N LEU A 634 -4.00 38.36 12.55
CA LEU A 634 -3.99 39.83 12.46
C LEU A 634 -3.69 40.45 13.82
N ALA A 635 -4.41 40.02 14.87
CA ALA A 635 -4.21 40.52 16.25
C ALA A 635 -2.77 40.28 16.74
N ALA A 636 -2.19 39.11 16.44
CA ALA A 636 -0.79 38.81 16.82
C ALA A 636 0.24 39.74 16.15
N ARG A 637 -0.13 40.44 15.07
CA ARG A 637 0.71 41.38 14.30
C ARG A 637 0.30 42.85 14.46
N GLY A 638 -0.72 43.10 15.25
CA GLY A 638 -1.21 44.48 15.48
C GLY A 638 -1.91 45.09 14.25
N LEU A 639 -2.49 44.25 13.36
CA LEU A 639 -3.19 44.63 12.14
C LEU A 639 -4.69 44.70 12.31
#